data_0a25e89647feb81e5f7936bda0a1b7f7
#
_entry.id   0a25e89647feb81e5f7936bda0a1b7f7
#
_cell.length_a   1.000
_cell.length_b   1.000
_cell.length_c   1.000
_cell.angle_alpha   90.00
_cell.angle_beta   90.00
_cell.angle_gamma   90.00
#
_symmetry.space_group_name_H-M   'P 1'
#
loop_
_entity.id
_entity.type
_entity.pdbx_description
1 polymer ?
#
loop_
_entity_poly.entity_id
_entity_poly.type
_entity_poly.pdbx_seq_one_letter_code
_entity_poly.pdbx_strand_id
1 'polypeptide(L)'
;SYAKGKMAEFMATAHPEWINKTDYERWAQEVLTPEKYAEVVKQYGEAPGEYMSGVKNGEPALAFSCLRFGNVVLMPQPVAAAGDNEFQILHGAEVAPPHAYIAPYLWIQKGFRADALIHFGTHGSLEFTPGKQVALSSGDWPDRLIGTVPHFYYYTIANVGEGIVAKRRTYASLVSYLTPPFMESQTRGQYEELFRLIADYDRTGEKEQPMWAKRIKSKVLSLGLHHDLQMDSVATKPCTEKEIRKIESFAEEIANEKMTGRLYTLGQPFTGEDIRSTVIAMCAEPLAYSFARLDKQKGRITSEQFSDNVYVNRHYVANARKQVEELLRSGKELTLEQLGVSQADVMRARATEMALNPKQLSMSEMMAMASDAGNNISEGVKKSDGGMKMPAGIPKIGKMPDWVKKRIEARKKAEREGKKPVLPEVPQEDKEFAKAVSEIQQVAGHVQAYAQCLSESPEQEMQSLLNALNGGFVIPSPGGDAARNPNTLPTGRNLFAINAESTPGVRAWDEGKALAQATIDQYRKKHGTYPRKVSYTFWAGEFIETEGATLAQAMYMLGVAPVRDGMNRVTDLRLIPSAELGRPRIDIVVQTSGQLRDVAASRLELLTKAVALAAQSKNDTCGNYVVSGTMEAEKLLVDKGFSPKEARELSMVRVFGGAGYGTGITGLVEKGDAWERESEIAD
;
A
#
# COMPACT_ATOMS: atom_id res chain seq x y z
N SER A 1 26.47 12.20 -11.19
CA SER A 1 27.47 11.34 -11.82
C SER A 1 28.78 12.08 -11.98
N TYR A 2 29.83 11.63 -11.34
CA TYR A 2 31.17 12.15 -11.47
C TYR A 2 31.80 11.57 -12.75
N ALA A 3 31.37 12.09 -13.89
CA ALA A 3 31.92 11.64 -15.17
C ALA A 3 33.42 11.91 -15.25
N LYS A 4 34.17 10.97 -15.83
CA LYS A 4 35.54 11.11 -16.23
C LYS A 4 35.69 12.45 -17.01
N GLY A 5 36.43 13.42 -16.52
CA GLY A 5 36.56 14.77 -17.12
C GLY A 5 36.01 15.93 -16.28
N LYS A 6 35.20 15.69 -15.26
CA LYS A 6 34.74 16.72 -14.30
C LYS A 6 35.47 16.67 -12.95
N MET A 7 36.46 15.79 -12.83
CA MET A 7 37.22 15.61 -11.58
C MET A 7 37.95 16.89 -11.17
N ALA A 8 38.54 17.63 -12.11
CA ALA A 8 39.25 18.88 -11.82
C ALA A 8 38.29 19.96 -11.27
N GLU A 9 37.10 20.07 -11.83
CA GLU A 9 36.05 20.98 -11.34
C GLU A 9 35.57 20.57 -9.95
N PHE A 10 35.32 19.28 -9.73
CA PHE A 10 34.99 18.72 -8.42
C PHE A 10 36.06 19.00 -7.37
N MET A 11 37.33 18.78 -7.71
CA MET A 11 38.49 19.04 -6.83
C MET A 11 38.62 20.51 -6.46
N ALA A 12 38.29 21.41 -7.37
CA ALA A 12 38.38 22.87 -7.14
C ALA A 12 37.24 23.37 -6.22
N THR A 13 36.05 22.76 -6.25
CA THR A 13 34.86 23.32 -5.61
C THR A 13 34.42 22.55 -4.36
N ALA A 14 34.66 21.26 -4.31
CA ALA A 14 34.07 20.37 -3.26
C ALA A 14 34.96 20.16 -2.04
N HIS A 15 36.19 20.67 -2.01
CA HIS A 15 37.16 20.46 -0.92
C HIS A 15 37.17 19.00 -0.42
N PRO A 16 37.46 18.01 -1.29
CA PRO A 16 37.26 16.61 -0.97
C PRO A 16 38.19 16.10 0.15
N GLU A 17 37.71 15.11 0.87
CA GLU A 17 38.56 14.26 1.70
C GLU A 17 39.38 13.34 0.78
N TRP A 18 40.61 13.00 1.20
CA TRP A 18 41.53 12.20 0.47
C TRP A 18 42.03 11.01 1.24
N ILE A 19 42.13 9.88 0.54
CA ILE A 19 42.77 8.65 1.06
C ILE A 19 43.90 8.31 0.10
N ASN A 20 45.13 8.31 0.58
CA ASN A 20 46.27 7.88 -0.25
C ASN A 20 46.17 6.38 -0.55
N LYS A 21 46.82 5.96 -1.64
CA LYS A 21 46.80 4.56 -2.09
C LYS A 21 47.23 3.59 -0.98
N THR A 22 48.30 3.92 -0.26
CA THR A 22 48.90 3.07 0.77
C THR A 22 47.93 2.82 1.92
N ASP A 23 47.26 3.88 2.41
CA ASP A 23 46.26 3.72 3.47
C ASP A 23 45.02 2.97 2.99
N TYR A 24 44.56 3.25 1.77
CA TYR A 24 43.42 2.55 1.19
C TYR A 24 43.69 1.03 1.05
N GLU A 25 44.83 0.64 0.49
CA GLU A 25 45.19 -0.77 0.32
C GLU A 25 45.35 -1.47 1.66
N ARG A 26 45.98 -0.85 2.65
CA ARG A 26 46.09 -1.37 4.00
C ARG A 26 44.69 -1.60 4.61
N TRP A 27 43.81 -0.62 4.55
CA TRP A 27 42.46 -0.75 5.08
C TRP A 27 41.63 -1.78 4.31
N ALA A 28 41.78 -1.85 2.99
CA ALA A 28 41.13 -2.86 2.17
C ALA A 28 41.56 -4.27 2.55
N GLN A 29 42.84 -4.49 2.79
CA GLN A 29 43.37 -5.79 3.26
C GLN A 29 42.90 -6.16 4.68
N GLU A 30 42.71 -5.18 5.54
CA GLU A 30 42.21 -5.41 6.91
C GLU A 30 40.70 -5.73 6.93
N VAL A 31 39.91 -5.11 6.06
CA VAL A 31 38.44 -5.17 6.11
C VAL A 31 37.87 -6.18 5.10
N LEU A 32 38.38 -6.19 3.88
CA LEU A 32 37.92 -7.13 2.84
C LEU A 32 38.67 -8.47 2.96
N THR A 33 38.05 -9.55 2.45
CA THR A 33 38.83 -10.78 2.25
C THR A 33 39.77 -10.63 1.07
N PRO A 34 40.89 -11.41 1.01
CA PRO A 34 41.77 -11.37 -0.14
C PRO A 34 41.08 -11.63 -1.47
N GLU A 35 40.09 -12.52 -1.47
CA GLU A 35 39.29 -12.85 -2.65
C GLU A 35 38.48 -11.66 -3.13
N LYS A 36 37.80 -10.96 -2.19
CA LYS A 36 37.02 -9.76 -2.54
C LYS A 36 37.88 -8.62 -3.04
N TYR A 37 39.03 -8.38 -2.46
CA TYR A 37 39.95 -7.39 -2.97
C TYR A 37 40.46 -7.76 -4.38
N ALA A 38 40.75 -9.04 -4.59
CA ALA A 38 41.15 -9.54 -5.92
C ALA A 38 40.02 -9.38 -6.97
N GLU A 39 38.73 -9.53 -6.58
CA GLU A 39 37.57 -9.25 -7.46
C GLU A 39 37.57 -7.78 -7.90
N VAL A 40 37.82 -6.84 -6.99
CA VAL A 40 37.89 -5.41 -7.29
C VAL A 40 39.04 -5.10 -8.23
N VAL A 41 40.25 -5.60 -7.94
CA VAL A 41 41.44 -5.40 -8.78
C VAL A 41 41.25 -6.02 -10.16
N LYS A 42 40.66 -7.20 -10.25
CA LYS A 42 40.38 -7.87 -11.54
C LYS A 42 39.46 -7.02 -12.41
N GLN A 43 38.50 -6.33 -11.81
CA GLN A 43 37.48 -5.60 -12.55
C GLN A 43 37.87 -4.15 -12.86
N TYR A 44 38.54 -3.47 -11.92
CA TYR A 44 38.81 -2.02 -11.98
C TYR A 44 40.32 -1.68 -12.01
N GLY A 45 41.18 -2.69 -12.03
CA GLY A 45 42.63 -2.50 -11.96
C GLY A 45 43.11 -2.24 -10.52
N GLU A 46 44.42 -1.95 -10.41
CA GLU A 46 45.04 -1.62 -9.14
C GLU A 46 44.50 -0.30 -8.56
N ALA A 47 44.49 -0.19 -7.23
CA ALA A 47 44.11 1.06 -6.57
C ALA A 47 45.00 2.22 -6.99
N PRO A 48 44.48 3.44 -7.10
CA PRO A 48 43.10 3.90 -6.77
C PRO A 48 42.09 3.70 -7.91
N GLY A 49 42.46 3.10 -9.03
CA GLY A 49 41.59 2.96 -10.19
C GLY A 49 41.42 4.29 -10.94
N GLU A 50 40.45 4.34 -11.88
CA GLU A 50 40.22 5.50 -12.75
C GLU A 50 39.22 6.52 -12.19
N TYR A 51 38.34 6.12 -11.27
CA TYR A 51 37.23 6.95 -10.81
C TYR A 51 37.50 7.56 -9.45
N MET A 52 37.17 8.86 -9.31
CA MET A 52 37.37 9.63 -8.09
C MET A 52 38.80 9.51 -7.56
N SER A 53 39.77 9.44 -8.48
CA SER A 53 41.20 9.29 -8.19
C SER A 53 41.99 10.47 -8.71
N GLY A 54 43.12 10.75 -8.09
CA GLY A 54 44.03 11.84 -8.44
C GLY A 54 45.38 11.68 -7.72
N VAL A 55 46.13 12.76 -7.67
CA VAL A 55 47.40 12.82 -6.94
C VAL A 55 47.29 13.83 -5.80
N LYS A 56 47.58 13.41 -4.59
CA LYS A 56 47.63 14.23 -3.39
C LYS A 56 49.03 14.15 -2.77
N ASN A 57 49.69 15.29 -2.61
CA ASN A 57 51.06 15.35 -2.07
C ASN A 57 52.09 14.47 -2.80
N GLY A 58 51.90 14.28 -4.13
CA GLY A 58 52.80 13.45 -4.93
C GLY A 58 52.45 11.95 -4.95
N GLU A 59 51.44 11.48 -4.22
CA GLU A 59 51.00 10.09 -4.19
C GLU A 59 49.62 9.93 -4.85
N PRO A 60 49.37 8.78 -5.52
CA PRO A 60 48.05 8.42 -5.99
C PRO A 60 47.06 8.33 -4.81
N ALA A 61 45.85 8.86 -4.97
CA ALA A 61 44.87 8.93 -3.91
C ALA A 61 43.45 8.86 -4.45
N LEU A 62 42.50 8.39 -3.63
CA LEU A 62 41.05 8.46 -3.84
C LEU A 62 40.52 9.72 -3.18
N ALA A 63 39.51 10.32 -3.79
CA ALA A 63 38.85 11.50 -3.28
C ALA A 63 37.33 11.28 -3.18
N PHE A 64 36.70 11.85 -2.17
CA PHE A 64 35.25 11.87 -2.03
C PHE A 64 34.77 13.14 -1.32
N SER A 65 33.55 13.57 -1.62
CA SER A 65 32.94 14.74 -0.96
C SER A 65 32.63 14.46 0.47
N CYS A 66 33.00 15.39 1.36
CA CYS A 66 32.48 15.39 2.73
C CYS A 66 32.45 16.82 3.31
N LEU A 67 31.48 17.04 4.21
CA LEU A 67 31.38 18.26 5.00
C LEU A 67 31.55 17.89 6.47
N ARG A 68 32.51 18.53 7.16
CA ARG A 68 32.79 18.28 8.57
C ARG A 68 32.16 19.32 9.47
N PHE A 69 31.49 18.86 10.52
CA PHE A 69 30.91 19.66 11.59
C PHE A 69 31.39 19.09 12.95
N GLY A 70 32.66 19.34 13.28
CA GLY A 70 33.29 18.74 14.45
C GLY A 70 33.38 17.21 14.33
N ASN A 71 32.66 16.50 15.19
CA ASN A 71 32.59 15.04 15.19
C ASN A 71 31.49 14.46 14.26
N VAL A 72 30.78 15.29 13.51
CA VAL A 72 29.78 14.87 12.55
C VAL A 72 30.30 15.14 11.14
N VAL A 73 30.11 14.18 10.26
CA VAL A 73 30.46 14.27 8.84
C VAL A 73 29.23 13.98 8.00
N LEU A 74 28.97 14.86 7.04
CA LEU A 74 27.96 14.64 5.99
C LEU A 74 28.64 14.28 4.68
N MET A 75 28.20 13.18 4.07
CA MET A 75 28.73 12.69 2.80
C MET A 75 27.57 12.30 1.88
N PRO A 76 27.67 12.53 0.56
CA PRO A 76 26.75 11.91 -0.37
C PRO A 76 26.95 10.38 -0.36
N GLN A 77 25.90 9.61 -0.62
CA GLN A 77 26.02 8.18 -0.87
C GLN A 77 27.02 7.96 -2.01
N PRO A 78 28.07 7.13 -1.84
CA PRO A 78 29.00 6.84 -2.91
C PRO A 78 28.29 6.26 -4.13
N VAL A 79 28.73 6.62 -5.32
CA VAL A 79 28.19 6.07 -6.57
C VAL A 79 28.68 4.65 -6.75
N ALA A 80 27.75 3.71 -6.84
CA ALA A 80 28.05 2.28 -6.94
C ALA A 80 28.67 1.88 -8.29
N ALA A 81 28.61 2.77 -9.30
CA ALA A 81 29.03 2.45 -10.66
C ALA A 81 30.31 3.18 -11.09
N ALA A 82 31.03 2.50 -11.94
CA ALA A 82 32.03 3.06 -12.81
C ALA A 82 31.50 2.98 -14.26
N GLY A 83 31.00 4.11 -14.79
CA GLY A 83 30.40 4.17 -16.13
C GLY A 83 28.92 3.70 -16.15
N ASP A 84 28.52 2.99 -17.23
CA ASP A 84 27.13 2.59 -17.47
C ASP A 84 26.68 1.34 -16.67
N ASN A 85 27.49 0.86 -15.74
CA ASN A 85 27.24 -0.40 -14.99
C ASN A 85 26.46 -0.22 -13.67
N GLU A 86 25.92 0.95 -13.38
CA GLU A 86 25.22 1.22 -12.10
C GLU A 86 24.08 0.23 -11.87
N PHE A 87 23.31 -0.02 -12.90
CA PHE A 87 22.20 -0.96 -12.86
C PHE A 87 22.64 -2.40 -12.54
N GLN A 88 23.77 -2.83 -13.09
CA GLN A 88 24.29 -4.18 -12.87
C GLN A 88 24.78 -4.40 -11.43
N ILE A 89 25.37 -3.39 -10.79
CA ILE A 89 25.82 -3.48 -9.41
C ILE A 89 24.63 -3.51 -8.44
N LEU A 90 23.58 -2.74 -8.72
CA LEU A 90 22.42 -2.59 -7.84
C LEU A 90 21.37 -3.69 -8.05
N HIS A 91 21.32 -4.34 -9.20
CA HIS A 91 20.20 -5.22 -9.58
C HIS A 91 20.59 -6.67 -9.93
N GLY A 92 21.69 -7.16 -9.39
CA GLY A 92 21.91 -8.59 -9.37
C GLY A 92 23.02 -9.14 -10.25
N ALA A 93 23.93 -8.31 -10.74
CA ALA A 93 25.17 -8.82 -11.33
C ALA A 93 26.15 -9.20 -10.22
N GLU A 94 26.98 -10.19 -10.47
CA GLU A 94 28.12 -10.57 -9.63
C GLU A 94 29.30 -9.60 -9.87
N VAL A 95 29.05 -8.30 -9.80
CA VAL A 95 30.02 -7.24 -10.08
C VAL A 95 30.46 -6.60 -8.78
N ALA A 96 31.76 -6.62 -8.50
CA ALA A 96 32.32 -5.98 -7.31
C ALA A 96 32.09 -4.45 -7.33
N PRO A 97 31.84 -3.80 -6.18
CA PRO A 97 31.84 -2.35 -6.08
C PRO A 97 33.23 -1.76 -6.43
N PRO A 98 33.30 -0.59 -7.10
CA PRO A 98 34.57 0.02 -7.45
C PRO A 98 35.31 0.61 -6.24
N HIS A 99 36.62 0.83 -6.38
CA HIS A 99 37.45 1.44 -5.32
C HIS A 99 36.84 2.72 -4.75
N ALA A 100 36.30 3.57 -5.60
CA ALA A 100 35.63 4.83 -5.21
C ALA A 100 34.38 4.64 -4.36
N TYR A 101 33.69 3.50 -4.50
CA TYR A 101 32.56 3.14 -3.64
C TYR A 101 33.01 2.59 -2.29
N ILE A 102 34.04 1.76 -2.29
CA ILE A 102 34.57 1.09 -1.10
C ILE A 102 35.29 2.10 -0.18
N ALA A 103 36.05 3.03 -0.77
CA ALA A 103 36.92 3.95 -0.03
C ALA A 103 36.22 4.77 1.06
N PRO A 104 35.05 5.40 0.86
CA PRO A 104 34.33 6.12 1.90
C PRO A 104 33.94 5.24 3.10
N TYR A 105 33.53 3.99 2.87
CA TYR A 105 33.17 3.06 3.94
C TYR A 105 34.40 2.61 4.75
N LEU A 106 35.52 2.38 4.08
CA LEU A 106 36.79 2.09 4.78
C LEU A 106 37.25 3.31 5.60
N TRP A 107 37.10 4.52 5.05
CA TRP A 107 37.44 5.73 5.76
C TRP A 107 36.55 5.95 6.98
N ILE A 108 35.22 5.68 6.91
CA ILE A 108 34.31 5.71 8.05
C ILE A 108 34.84 4.80 9.17
N GLN A 109 35.23 3.57 8.85
CA GLN A 109 35.69 2.57 9.82
C GLN A 109 37.11 2.87 10.36
N LYS A 110 38.04 3.23 9.51
CA LYS A 110 39.50 3.26 9.82
C LYS A 110 40.07 4.65 9.91
N GLY A 111 39.65 5.57 9.06
CA GLY A 111 40.12 6.96 8.97
C GLY A 111 39.42 7.87 9.96
N PHE A 112 38.14 8.03 9.84
CA PHE A 112 37.28 8.84 10.72
C PHE A 112 36.98 8.15 12.04
N ARG A 113 36.89 6.83 12.04
CA ARG A 113 36.55 5.97 13.20
C ARG A 113 35.19 6.36 13.80
N ALA A 114 34.18 6.35 12.96
CA ALA A 114 32.83 6.72 13.36
C ALA A 114 32.30 5.81 14.45
N ASP A 115 31.65 6.38 15.46
CA ASP A 115 30.93 5.66 16.50
C ASP A 115 29.57 5.15 15.99
N ALA A 116 29.02 5.78 14.94
CA ALA A 116 27.81 5.37 14.27
C ALA A 116 27.77 5.85 12.81
N LEU A 117 27.08 5.10 11.96
CA LEU A 117 26.75 5.49 10.57
C LEU A 117 25.24 5.65 10.44
N ILE A 118 24.82 6.80 9.92
CA ILE A 118 23.41 7.07 9.60
C ILE A 118 23.29 7.21 8.08
N HIS A 119 22.57 6.29 7.46
CA HIS A 119 22.04 6.52 6.10
C HIS A 119 20.76 7.34 6.20
N PHE A 120 20.68 8.41 5.41
CA PHE A 120 19.54 9.32 5.39
C PHE A 120 18.94 9.37 4.00
N GLY A 121 17.67 9.01 3.87
CA GLY A 121 16.93 9.10 2.62
C GLY A 121 16.27 7.80 2.20
N THR A 122 15.90 7.74 0.93
CA THR A 122 15.26 6.60 0.29
C THR A 122 16.18 6.09 -0.81
N HIS A 123 16.10 4.80 -1.14
CA HIS A 123 16.90 4.18 -2.19
C HIS A 123 18.42 4.28 -1.94
N GLY A 124 18.90 3.70 -0.84
CA GLY A 124 20.33 3.48 -0.65
C GLY A 124 20.90 2.51 -1.68
N SER A 125 22.22 2.36 -1.69
CA SER A 125 22.87 1.41 -2.60
C SER A 125 23.55 0.25 -1.90
N LEU A 126 23.89 0.41 -0.63
CA LEU A 126 24.66 -0.58 0.12
C LEU A 126 23.92 -1.91 0.27
N GLU A 127 22.65 -1.85 0.60
CA GLU A 127 21.76 -3.01 0.73
C GLU A 127 21.54 -3.78 -0.57
N PHE A 128 21.78 -3.14 -1.71
CA PHE A 128 21.62 -3.73 -3.04
C PHE A 128 22.94 -4.25 -3.65
N THR A 129 24.07 -4.05 -2.96
CA THR A 129 25.35 -4.57 -3.45
C THR A 129 25.31 -6.11 -3.57
N PRO A 130 26.09 -6.71 -4.50
CA PRO A 130 26.06 -8.14 -4.78
C PRO A 130 26.29 -9.03 -3.56
N GLY A 131 25.74 -10.24 -3.59
CA GLY A 131 25.85 -11.23 -2.55
C GLY A 131 24.52 -11.84 -2.14
N LYS A 132 24.50 -12.50 -0.99
CA LYS A 132 23.29 -13.16 -0.47
C LYS A 132 22.20 -12.13 -0.16
N GLN A 133 20.98 -12.45 -0.54
CA GLN A 133 19.83 -11.59 -0.28
C GLN A 133 19.32 -11.72 1.15
N VAL A 134 19.61 -12.83 1.80
CA VAL A 134 19.22 -13.14 3.18
C VAL A 134 20.37 -13.82 3.89
N ALA A 135 20.47 -13.64 5.19
CA ALA A 135 21.50 -14.27 6.04
C ALA A 135 22.94 -13.94 5.57
N LEU A 136 23.30 -12.66 5.69
CA LEU A 136 24.64 -12.16 5.36
C LEU A 136 25.75 -12.96 6.03
N SER A 137 26.84 -13.09 5.33
CA SER A 137 28.10 -13.68 5.81
C SER A 137 29.25 -12.72 5.61
N SER A 138 30.38 -13.04 6.20
CA SER A 138 31.63 -12.30 5.99
C SER A 138 32.11 -12.25 4.52
N GLY A 139 31.49 -13.01 3.63
CA GLY A 139 31.69 -12.95 2.20
C GLY A 139 30.83 -11.92 1.47
N ASP A 140 29.88 -11.26 2.13
CA ASP A 140 28.98 -10.32 1.51
C ASP A 140 29.49 -8.87 1.62
N TRP A 141 29.28 -8.07 0.56
CA TRP A 141 29.77 -6.69 0.52
C TRP A 141 29.19 -5.80 1.65
N PRO A 142 27.87 -5.83 1.93
CA PRO A 142 27.32 -5.00 3.00
C PRO A 142 27.94 -5.31 4.37
N ASP A 143 28.18 -6.58 4.68
CA ASP A 143 28.81 -7.00 5.94
C ASP A 143 30.19 -6.37 6.10
N ARG A 144 31.02 -6.41 5.06
CA ARG A 144 32.37 -5.86 5.08
C ARG A 144 32.39 -4.34 5.15
N LEU A 145 31.52 -3.69 4.36
CA LEU A 145 31.50 -2.24 4.28
C LEU A 145 30.94 -1.55 5.51
N ILE A 146 30.01 -2.18 6.23
CA ILE A 146 29.53 -1.69 7.54
C ILE A 146 30.49 -2.12 8.67
N GLY A 147 30.98 -3.33 8.65
CA GLY A 147 31.81 -3.89 9.71
C GLY A 147 31.08 -3.89 11.06
N THR A 148 31.73 -3.34 12.08
CA THR A 148 31.19 -3.27 13.45
C THR A 148 30.62 -1.90 13.82
N VAL A 149 30.51 -0.97 12.85
CA VAL A 149 29.96 0.35 13.10
C VAL A 149 28.45 0.26 13.30
N PRO A 150 27.88 0.73 14.42
CA PRO A 150 26.44 0.81 14.61
C PRO A 150 25.78 1.54 13.43
N HIS A 151 24.82 0.89 12.78
CA HIS A 151 24.21 1.38 11.56
C HIS A 151 22.75 1.72 11.77
N PHE A 152 22.39 2.96 11.46
CA PHE A 152 21.03 3.49 11.51
C PHE A 152 20.60 3.91 10.09
N TYR A 153 19.36 3.63 9.76
CA TYR A 153 18.80 4.10 8.51
C TYR A 153 17.59 4.99 8.80
N TYR A 154 17.73 6.28 8.52
CA TYR A 154 16.63 7.22 8.62
C TYR A 154 15.84 7.17 7.33
N TYR A 155 14.70 6.45 7.33
CA TYR A 155 14.02 5.96 6.16
C TYR A 155 12.56 6.42 6.06
N THR A 156 12.07 6.72 4.84
CA THR A 156 10.67 7.11 4.62
C THR A 156 9.70 5.99 4.94
N ILE A 157 8.58 6.31 5.58
CA ILE A 157 7.53 5.34 5.89
C ILE A 157 6.90 4.72 4.64
N ALA A 158 6.89 5.41 3.50
CA ALA A 158 6.22 4.94 2.29
C ALA A 158 6.98 3.82 1.56
N ASN A 159 8.29 3.70 1.75
CA ASN A 159 9.10 2.66 1.08
C ASN A 159 9.52 1.55 2.04
N VAL A 160 8.57 0.92 2.68
CA VAL A 160 8.81 -0.10 3.71
C VAL A 160 9.52 -1.34 3.16
N GLY A 161 9.26 -1.73 1.92
CA GLY A 161 9.87 -2.90 1.29
C GLY A 161 11.40 -2.80 1.25
N GLU A 162 11.94 -1.71 0.76
CA GLU A 162 13.38 -1.45 0.74
C GLU A 162 13.94 -1.19 2.14
N GLY A 163 13.19 -0.52 3.03
CA GLY A 163 13.58 -0.38 4.43
C GLY A 163 13.82 -1.74 5.10
N ILE A 164 12.99 -2.75 4.82
CA ILE A 164 13.20 -4.10 5.33
C ILE A 164 14.44 -4.76 4.69
N VAL A 165 14.70 -4.52 3.41
CA VAL A 165 15.94 -4.97 2.76
C VAL A 165 17.17 -4.35 3.46
N ALA A 166 17.14 -3.05 3.76
CA ALA A 166 18.20 -2.38 4.50
C ALA A 166 18.43 -3.01 5.87
N LYS A 167 17.39 -3.31 6.65
CA LYS A 167 17.53 -4.04 7.93
C LYS A 167 18.23 -5.39 7.78
N ARG A 168 17.86 -6.14 6.75
CA ARG A 168 18.39 -7.51 6.54
C ARG A 168 19.78 -7.52 5.96
N ARG A 169 20.11 -6.55 5.12
CA ARG A 169 21.35 -6.56 4.36
C ARG A 169 22.42 -5.59 4.85
N THR A 170 22.06 -4.67 5.77
CA THR A 170 23.03 -3.72 6.35
C THR A 170 22.96 -3.66 7.86
N TYR A 171 22.25 -4.59 8.49
CA TYR A 171 22.01 -4.61 9.95
C TYR A 171 21.40 -3.30 10.49
N ALA A 172 20.76 -2.50 9.65
CA ALA A 172 20.28 -1.19 10.01
C ALA A 172 19.16 -1.24 11.04
N SER A 173 19.24 -0.41 12.07
CA SER A 173 18.07 -0.03 12.85
C SER A 173 17.35 1.10 12.14
N LEU A 174 16.09 0.88 11.74
CA LEU A 174 15.33 1.91 11.04
C LEU A 174 14.77 2.94 12.03
N VAL A 175 14.79 4.19 11.61
CA VAL A 175 14.02 5.28 12.19
C VAL A 175 13.22 5.92 11.07
N SER A 176 11.92 5.74 11.08
CA SER A 176 11.05 6.21 10.00
C SER A 176 10.83 7.72 10.06
N TYR A 177 10.68 8.34 8.88
CA TYR A 177 10.24 9.73 8.76
C TYR A 177 9.04 9.87 7.84
N LEU A 178 8.31 10.99 8.00
CA LEU A 178 7.12 11.32 7.22
C LEU A 178 7.45 11.40 5.71
N THR A 179 6.51 10.94 4.90
CA THR A 179 6.48 11.38 3.50
C THR A 179 6.33 12.90 3.42
N PRO A 180 6.77 13.54 2.32
CA PRO A 180 6.44 14.94 2.09
C PRO A 180 4.92 15.18 2.21
N PRO A 181 4.49 16.37 2.65
CA PRO A 181 3.07 16.66 2.81
C PRO A 181 2.34 16.51 1.48
N PHE A 182 1.15 15.93 1.52
CA PHE A 182 0.30 15.88 0.35
C PHE A 182 -0.20 17.28 0.01
N MET A 183 -0.15 17.61 -1.28
CA MET A 183 -0.74 18.83 -1.80
C MET A 183 -1.90 18.49 -2.72
N GLU A 184 -2.91 19.34 -2.73
CA GLU A 184 -3.93 19.25 -3.74
C GLU A 184 -3.31 19.50 -5.12
N SER A 185 -3.62 18.63 -6.07
CA SER A 185 -3.20 18.82 -7.44
C SER A 185 -3.79 20.17 -7.95
N GLN A 186 -2.93 21.12 -8.31
CA GLN A 186 -3.37 22.35 -8.95
C GLN A 186 -4.03 22.10 -10.32
N THR A 187 -3.91 20.89 -10.84
CA THR A 187 -4.53 20.46 -12.10
C THR A 187 -6.05 20.47 -12.03
N ARG A 188 -6.67 20.30 -10.83
CA ARG A 188 -8.13 20.35 -10.70
C ARG A 188 -8.72 21.66 -11.25
N GLY A 189 -8.09 22.80 -10.99
CA GLY A 189 -8.53 24.10 -11.53
C GLY A 189 -8.47 24.17 -13.06
N GLN A 190 -7.53 23.46 -13.70
CA GLN A 190 -7.42 23.41 -15.15
C GLN A 190 -8.56 22.59 -15.80
N TYR A 191 -9.10 21.60 -15.09
CA TYR A 191 -10.19 20.75 -15.54
C TYR A 191 -11.58 21.23 -15.08
N GLU A 192 -11.67 22.26 -14.24
CA GLU A 192 -12.95 22.73 -13.67
C GLU A 192 -13.94 23.14 -14.76
N GLU A 193 -13.48 23.80 -15.82
CA GLU A 193 -14.32 24.16 -16.96
C GLU A 193 -14.79 22.90 -17.72
N LEU A 194 -13.93 21.90 -17.88
CA LEU A 194 -14.26 20.63 -18.52
C LEU A 194 -15.35 19.91 -17.72
N PHE A 195 -15.20 19.81 -16.41
CA PHE A 195 -16.23 19.21 -15.53
C PHE A 195 -17.56 19.93 -15.60
N ARG A 196 -17.53 21.27 -15.67
CA ARG A 196 -18.75 22.08 -15.84
C ARG A 196 -19.42 21.80 -17.18
N LEU A 197 -18.67 21.71 -18.28
CA LEU A 197 -19.23 21.39 -19.60
C LEU A 197 -19.85 20.00 -19.64
N ILE A 198 -19.24 19.00 -18.96
CA ILE A 198 -19.78 17.64 -18.85
C ILE A 198 -21.07 17.66 -18.00
N ALA A 199 -21.08 18.37 -16.89
CA ALA A 199 -22.27 18.51 -16.06
C ALA A 199 -23.44 19.19 -16.79
N ASP A 200 -23.15 20.17 -17.64
CA ASP A 200 -24.16 20.83 -18.48
C ASP A 200 -24.67 19.89 -19.57
N TYR A 201 -23.82 19.08 -20.18
CA TYR A 201 -24.20 18.00 -21.10
C TYR A 201 -25.19 17.03 -20.45
N ASP A 202 -24.92 16.59 -19.20
CA ASP A 202 -25.77 15.63 -18.49
C ASP A 202 -27.15 16.22 -18.08
N ARG A 203 -27.22 17.53 -17.84
CA ARG A 203 -28.47 18.22 -17.45
C ARG A 203 -29.35 18.55 -18.64
N THR A 204 -28.79 18.52 -19.82
CA THR A 204 -29.44 19.02 -21.04
C THR A 204 -30.15 17.87 -21.78
N GLY A 205 -31.31 18.15 -22.38
CA GLY A 205 -32.05 17.18 -23.16
C GLY A 205 -31.35 16.81 -24.48
N GLU A 206 -31.69 15.65 -25.03
CA GLU A 206 -31.05 15.04 -26.21
C GLU A 206 -30.86 15.99 -27.43
N LYS A 207 -31.75 16.97 -27.60
CA LYS A 207 -31.67 17.91 -28.73
C LYS A 207 -30.49 18.87 -28.63
N GLU A 208 -30.05 19.21 -27.44
CA GLU A 208 -28.99 20.20 -27.18
C GLU A 208 -27.65 19.53 -26.83
N GLN A 209 -27.65 18.27 -26.48
CA GLN A 209 -26.43 17.49 -26.16
C GLN A 209 -25.34 17.58 -27.23
N PRO A 210 -25.62 17.56 -28.55
CA PRO A 210 -24.56 17.67 -29.57
C PRO A 210 -23.77 18.99 -29.49
N MET A 211 -24.40 20.08 -29.05
CA MET A 211 -23.74 21.36 -28.86
C MET A 211 -22.73 21.28 -27.71
N TRP A 212 -23.13 20.70 -26.59
CA TRP A 212 -22.23 20.52 -25.45
C TRP A 212 -21.11 19.52 -25.74
N ALA A 213 -21.41 18.42 -26.42
CA ALA A 213 -20.42 17.44 -26.86
C ALA A 213 -19.34 18.06 -27.76
N LYS A 214 -19.69 19.04 -28.59
CA LYS A 214 -18.73 19.80 -29.39
C LYS A 214 -17.88 20.76 -28.54
N ARG A 215 -18.45 21.40 -27.52
CA ARG A 215 -17.71 22.24 -26.56
C ARG A 215 -16.74 21.41 -25.74
N ILE A 216 -17.16 20.24 -25.27
CA ILE A 216 -16.30 19.28 -24.57
C ILE A 216 -15.12 18.88 -25.47
N LYS A 217 -15.37 18.54 -26.75
CA LYS A 217 -14.31 18.22 -27.72
C LYS A 217 -13.30 19.36 -27.85
N SER A 218 -13.78 20.59 -28.01
CA SER A 218 -12.92 21.76 -28.11
C SER A 218 -12.05 21.95 -26.86
N LYS A 219 -12.62 21.75 -25.66
CA LYS A 219 -11.88 21.86 -24.41
C LYS A 219 -10.84 20.74 -24.27
N VAL A 220 -11.17 19.52 -24.60
CA VAL A 220 -10.27 18.35 -24.62
C VAL A 220 -9.06 18.60 -25.52
N LEU A 221 -9.30 19.14 -26.72
CA LEU A 221 -8.24 19.51 -27.65
C LEU A 221 -7.34 20.63 -27.10
N SER A 222 -7.94 21.65 -26.46
CA SER A 222 -7.18 22.77 -25.87
C SER A 222 -6.32 22.33 -24.67
N LEU A 223 -6.71 21.29 -23.96
CA LEU A 223 -5.98 20.70 -22.84
C LEU A 223 -4.97 19.62 -23.28
N GLY A 224 -4.93 19.24 -24.56
CA GLY A 224 -4.07 18.19 -25.08
C GLY A 224 -4.50 16.77 -24.76
N LEU A 225 -5.61 16.56 -24.02
CA LEU A 225 -6.06 15.25 -23.53
C LEU A 225 -6.39 14.24 -24.64
N HIS A 226 -6.64 14.72 -25.85
CA HIS A 226 -6.93 13.85 -27.01
C HIS A 226 -5.74 12.91 -27.35
N HIS A 227 -4.51 13.30 -27.02
CA HIS A 227 -3.34 12.44 -27.22
C HIS A 227 -3.38 11.24 -26.26
N ASP A 228 -3.55 11.50 -24.98
CA ASP A 228 -3.57 10.47 -23.93
C ASP A 228 -4.78 9.54 -24.07
N LEU A 229 -5.91 10.09 -24.51
CA LEU A 229 -7.14 9.35 -24.72
C LEU A 229 -7.23 8.66 -26.09
N GLN A 230 -6.22 8.83 -26.96
CA GLN A 230 -6.21 8.32 -28.35
C GLN A 230 -7.46 8.72 -29.14
N MET A 231 -7.87 9.98 -29.01
CA MET A 231 -9.03 10.53 -29.70
C MET A 231 -8.63 11.28 -30.97
N ASP A 232 -9.53 11.35 -31.94
CA ASP A 232 -9.29 12.17 -33.13
C ASP A 232 -9.18 13.66 -32.79
N SER A 233 -8.38 14.40 -33.55
CA SER A 233 -8.14 15.85 -33.38
C SER A 233 -9.13 16.74 -34.16
N VAL A 234 -10.21 16.17 -34.72
CA VAL A 234 -11.17 16.91 -35.53
C VAL A 234 -12.13 17.70 -34.65
N ALA A 235 -11.87 19.00 -34.48
CA ALA A 235 -12.65 19.89 -33.61
C ALA A 235 -14.13 20.04 -34.00
N THR A 236 -14.48 19.78 -35.24
CA THR A 236 -15.89 19.87 -35.74
C THR A 236 -16.72 18.65 -35.39
N LYS A 237 -16.09 17.52 -35.09
CA LYS A 237 -16.75 16.27 -34.71
C LYS A 237 -17.05 16.25 -33.24
N PRO A 238 -18.34 16.23 -32.80
CA PRO A 238 -18.67 16.16 -31.39
C PRO A 238 -18.20 14.84 -30.77
N CYS A 239 -17.92 14.84 -29.47
CA CYS A 239 -17.65 13.62 -28.72
C CYS A 239 -18.92 12.74 -28.67
N THR A 240 -18.74 11.45 -28.77
CA THR A 240 -19.79 10.49 -28.44
C THR A 240 -19.96 10.40 -26.91
N GLU A 241 -21.10 9.92 -26.45
CA GLU A 241 -21.33 9.71 -25.01
C GLU A 241 -20.24 8.83 -24.39
N LYS A 242 -19.83 7.76 -25.05
CA LYS A 242 -18.75 6.89 -24.60
C LYS A 242 -17.42 7.62 -24.46
N GLU A 243 -17.11 8.51 -25.39
CA GLU A 243 -15.90 9.35 -25.32
C GLU A 243 -15.99 10.35 -24.16
N ILE A 244 -17.17 10.95 -23.94
CA ILE A 244 -17.40 11.88 -22.82
C ILE A 244 -17.16 11.16 -21.47
N ARG A 245 -17.67 9.94 -21.29
CA ARG A 245 -17.42 9.15 -20.08
C ARG A 245 -15.93 8.78 -19.90
N LYS A 246 -15.25 8.48 -21.00
CA LYS A 246 -13.80 8.22 -20.98
C LYS A 246 -13.01 9.49 -20.60
N ILE A 247 -13.38 10.64 -21.15
CA ILE A 247 -12.79 11.94 -20.82
C ILE A 247 -13.02 12.28 -19.34
N GLU A 248 -14.24 12.10 -18.85
CA GLU A 248 -14.62 12.36 -17.46
C GLU A 248 -13.78 11.51 -16.49
N SER A 249 -13.71 10.18 -16.72
CA SER A 249 -12.93 9.26 -15.91
C SER A 249 -11.46 9.65 -15.84
N PHE A 250 -10.85 9.94 -16.99
CA PHE A 250 -9.45 10.32 -17.08
C PHE A 250 -9.15 11.66 -16.41
N ALA A 251 -10.02 12.65 -16.63
CA ALA A 251 -9.85 13.96 -16.01
C ALA A 251 -10.03 13.91 -14.48
N GLU A 252 -10.97 13.10 -13.97
CA GLU A 252 -11.13 12.87 -12.52
C GLU A 252 -9.93 12.14 -11.92
N GLU A 253 -9.38 11.15 -12.60
CA GLU A 253 -8.17 10.44 -12.15
C GLU A 253 -7.01 11.41 -11.94
N ILE A 254 -6.70 12.24 -12.93
CA ILE A 254 -5.64 13.25 -12.85
C ILE A 254 -5.95 14.33 -11.80
N ALA A 255 -7.19 14.80 -11.74
CA ALA A 255 -7.59 15.86 -10.80
C ALA A 255 -7.55 15.41 -9.33
N ASN A 256 -7.68 14.11 -9.09
CA ASN A 256 -7.63 13.52 -7.75
C ASN A 256 -6.27 12.89 -7.41
N GLU A 257 -5.27 12.98 -8.31
CA GLU A 257 -3.93 12.50 -8.05
C GLU A 257 -3.33 13.20 -6.83
N LYS A 258 -2.84 12.41 -5.89
CA LYS A 258 -2.20 12.91 -4.66
C LYS A 258 -0.74 13.21 -4.97
N MET A 259 -0.40 14.48 -5.03
CA MET A 259 0.97 14.93 -5.28
C MET A 259 1.67 15.28 -3.96
N THR A 260 2.96 15.03 -3.87
CA THR A 260 3.80 15.53 -2.77
C THR A 260 4.33 16.91 -3.11
N GLY A 261 4.22 17.86 -2.16
CA GLY A 261 4.49 19.27 -2.44
C GLY A 261 5.95 19.69 -2.41
N ARG A 262 6.75 19.06 -1.55
CA ARG A 262 8.15 19.43 -1.31
C ARG A 262 8.93 18.26 -0.74
N LEU A 263 10.26 18.39 -0.70
CA LEU A 263 11.08 17.41 -0.01
C LEU A 263 10.86 17.50 1.50
N TYR A 264 10.95 16.36 2.16
CA TYR A 264 10.95 16.29 3.61
C TYR A 264 12.21 16.95 4.20
N THR A 265 12.05 17.68 5.29
CA THR A 265 13.17 18.29 6.02
C THR A 265 13.16 17.78 7.47
N LEU A 266 14.22 17.11 7.86
CA LEU A 266 14.39 16.52 9.17
C LEU A 266 14.22 17.58 10.29
N GLY A 267 13.39 17.26 11.28
CA GLY A 267 13.14 18.10 12.45
C GLY A 267 12.32 19.36 12.17
N GLN A 268 11.87 19.59 10.95
CA GLN A 268 11.02 20.73 10.63
C GLN A 268 9.54 20.34 10.78
N PRO A 269 8.79 20.97 11.69
CA PRO A 269 7.36 20.72 11.82
C PRO A 269 6.58 21.01 10.54
N PHE A 270 5.55 20.24 10.29
CA PHE A 270 4.59 20.54 9.24
C PHE A 270 3.84 21.84 9.56
N THR A 271 3.59 22.65 8.56
CA THR A 271 2.73 23.84 8.68
C THR A 271 1.28 23.42 8.90
N GLY A 272 0.44 24.32 9.39
CA GLY A 272 -0.99 24.05 9.49
C GLY A 272 -1.64 23.66 8.16
N GLU A 273 -1.13 24.19 7.04
CA GLU A 273 -1.59 23.84 5.69
C GLU A 273 -1.13 22.45 5.27
N ASP A 274 0.11 22.06 5.59
CA ASP A 274 0.63 20.70 5.33
C ASP A 274 -0.20 19.64 6.08
N ILE A 275 -0.52 19.92 7.35
CA ILE A 275 -1.35 19.04 8.18
C ILE A 275 -2.76 18.96 7.58
N ARG A 276 -3.36 20.12 7.25
CA ARG A 276 -4.70 20.18 6.67
C ARG A 276 -4.80 19.36 5.39
N SER A 277 -3.91 19.60 4.44
CA SER A 277 -3.92 18.92 3.14
C SER A 277 -3.66 17.42 3.28
N THR A 278 -2.76 17.03 4.16
CA THR A 278 -2.45 15.61 4.40
C THR A 278 -3.61 14.89 5.07
N VAL A 279 -4.26 15.47 6.09
CA VAL A 279 -5.43 14.87 6.74
C VAL A 279 -6.62 14.77 5.79
N ILE A 280 -6.82 15.76 4.92
CA ILE A 280 -7.83 15.68 3.84
C ILE A 280 -7.53 14.49 2.93
N ALA A 281 -6.27 14.30 2.50
CA ALA A 281 -5.88 13.16 1.69
C ALA A 281 -6.08 11.80 2.39
N MET A 282 -5.95 11.76 3.72
CA MET A 282 -6.17 10.57 4.54
C MET A 282 -7.65 10.24 4.75
N CYS A 283 -8.51 11.25 4.92
CA CYS A 283 -9.87 11.07 5.45
C CYS A 283 -10.99 11.34 4.44
N ALA A 284 -10.78 12.18 3.41
CA ALA A 284 -11.88 12.62 2.55
C ALA A 284 -12.48 11.49 1.71
N GLU A 285 -11.66 10.67 1.06
CA GLU A 285 -12.16 9.52 0.30
C GLU A 285 -12.82 8.46 1.19
N PRO A 286 -12.18 7.97 2.27
CA PRO A 286 -12.84 7.05 3.19
C PRO A 286 -14.19 7.55 3.69
N LEU A 287 -14.29 8.83 4.03
CA LEU A 287 -15.54 9.44 4.48
C LEU A 287 -16.59 9.51 3.35
N ALA A 288 -16.17 9.86 2.13
CA ALA A 288 -17.03 9.90 0.95
C ALA A 288 -17.64 8.53 0.63
N TYR A 289 -16.81 7.48 0.63
CA TYR A 289 -17.25 6.11 0.40
C TYR A 289 -18.16 5.59 1.53
N SER A 290 -17.93 6.01 2.76
CA SER A 290 -18.81 5.67 3.90
C SER A 290 -20.20 6.32 3.74
N PHE A 291 -20.28 7.58 3.28
CA PHE A 291 -21.56 8.21 2.94
C PHE A 291 -22.25 7.53 1.76
N ALA A 292 -21.52 7.25 0.69
CA ALA A 292 -22.07 6.53 -0.47
C ALA A 292 -22.59 5.14 -0.08
N ARG A 293 -21.89 4.43 0.80
CA ARG A 293 -22.33 3.14 1.35
C ARG A 293 -23.63 3.27 2.15
N LEU A 294 -23.73 4.29 3.00
CA LEU A 294 -24.96 4.57 3.73
C LEU A 294 -26.13 4.87 2.79
N ASP A 295 -25.91 5.69 1.76
CA ASP A 295 -26.94 6.01 0.77
C ASP A 295 -27.34 4.80 -0.08
N LYS A 296 -26.42 3.91 -0.39
CA LYS A 296 -26.72 2.61 -1.00
C LYS A 296 -27.62 1.77 -0.10
N GLN A 297 -27.33 1.67 1.21
CA GLN A 297 -28.15 0.93 2.16
C GLN A 297 -29.54 1.56 2.36
N LYS A 298 -29.68 2.84 2.06
CA LYS A 298 -30.96 3.58 2.07
C LYS A 298 -31.71 3.48 0.74
N GLY A 299 -31.14 2.82 -0.28
CA GLY A 299 -31.70 2.74 -1.62
C GLY A 299 -31.70 4.05 -2.41
N ARG A 300 -30.87 5.03 -2.00
CA ARG A 300 -30.75 6.33 -2.69
C ARG A 300 -29.85 6.23 -3.93
N ILE A 301 -28.91 5.31 -3.91
CA ILE A 301 -28.03 4.99 -5.05
C ILE A 301 -28.03 3.48 -5.30
N THR A 302 -27.79 3.10 -6.55
CA THR A 302 -27.71 1.68 -6.95
C THR A 302 -26.35 1.07 -6.61
N SER A 303 -26.24 -0.26 -6.68
CA SER A 303 -24.96 -0.95 -6.53
C SER A 303 -23.97 -0.60 -7.63
N GLU A 304 -24.45 -0.34 -8.86
CA GLU A 304 -23.63 0.11 -9.99
C GLU A 304 -23.06 1.51 -9.73
N GLN A 305 -23.89 2.45 -9.28
CA GLN A 305 -23.44 3.80 -8.90
C GLN A 305 -22.44 3.79 -7.74
N PHE A 306 -22.62 2.91 -6.76
CA PHE A 306 -21.66 2.75 -5.65
C PHE A 306 -20.32 2.17 -6.13
N SER A 307 -20.32 1.29 -7.13
CA SER A 307 -19.11 0.68 -7.71
C SER A 307 -18.43 1.56 -8.76
N ASP A 308 -19.07 2.64 -9.16
CA ASP A 308 -18.51 3.63 -10.07
C ASP A 308 -17.76 4.70 -9.29
N ASN A 309 -16.42 4.63 -9.33
CA ASN A 309 -15.55 5.58 -8.64
C ASN A 309 -15.79 7.02 -9.10
N VAL A 310 -16.08 7.24 -10.39
CA VAL A 310 -16.36 8.57 -10.93
C VAL A 310 -17.64 9.14 -10.31
N TYR A 311 -18.67 8.30 -10.19
CA TYR A 311 -19.93 8.69 -9.55
C TYR A 311 -19.71 9.08 -8.08
N VAL A 312 -19.00 8.24 -7.30
CA VAL A 312 -18.74 8.52 -5.88
C VAL A 312 -17.89 9.79 -5.72
N ASN A 313 -16.82 9.93 -6.48
CA ASN A 313 -15.95 11.09 -6.42
C ASN A 313 -16.73 12.38 -6.71
N ARG A 314 -17.56 12.39 -7.73
CA ARG A 314 -18.34 13.55 -8.14
C ARG A 314 -19.39 13.97 -7.11
N HIS A 315 -20.05 13.00 -6.46
CA HIS A 315 -21.22 13.29 -5.61
C HIS A 315 -20.88 13.40 -4.13
N TYR A 316 -19.80 12.77 -3.66
CA TYR A 316 -19.52 12.65 -2.23
C TYR A 316 -18.20 13.28 -1.79
N VAL A 317 -17.12 13.24 -2.60
CA VAL A 317 -15.79 13.66 -2.16
C VAL A 317 -15.73 15.15 -1.80
N ALA A 318 -16.36 16.03 -2.59
CA ALA A 318 -16.36 17.47 -2.31
C ALA A 318 -17.03 17.80 -0.97
N ASN A 319 -18.12 17.11 -0.62
CA ASN A 319 -18.79 17.27 0.67
C ASN A 319 -17.96 16.68 1.81
N ALA A 320 -17.39 15.51 1.63
CA ALA A 320 -16.53 14.87 2.61
C ALA A 320 -15.31 15.74 2.95
N ARG A 321 -14.67 16.35 1.96
CA ARG A 321 -13.57 17.31 2.15
C ARG A 321 -13.99 18.47 3.06
N LYS A 322 -15.12 19.10 2.77
CA LYS A 322 -15.65 20.21 3.59
C LYS A 322 -15.89 19.78 5.04
N GLN A 323 -16.35 18.57 5.24
CA GLN A 323 -16.59 18.05 6.59
C GLN A 323 -15.29 17.75 7.33
N VAL A 324 -14.26 17.20 6.65
CA VAL A 324 -12.93 17.02 7.23
C VAL A 324 -12.31 18.38 7.61
N GLU A 325 -12.43 19.39 6.74
CA GLU A 325 -11.98 20.76 7.04
C GLU A 325 -12.70 21.37 8.25
N GLU A 326 -14.01 21.18 8.36
CA GLU A 326 -14.79 21.67 9.51
C GLU A 326 -14.38 20.95 10.80
N LEU A 327 -14.15 19.64 10.75
CA LEU A 327 -13.61 18.85 11.87
C LEU A 327 -12.25 19.39 12.33
N LEU A 328 -11.35 19.64 11.39
CA LEU A 328 -10.03 20.23 11.69
C LEU A 328 -10.15 21.62 12.31
N ARG A 329 -11.01 22.48 11.74
CA ARG A 329 -11.21 23.85 12.18
C ARG A 329 -11.86 23.96 13.56
N SER A 330 -12.83 23.09 13.83
CA SER A 330 -13.56 23.11 15.11
C SER A 330 -12.74 22.61 16.27
N GLY A 331 -11.75 21.77 16.04
CA GLY A 331 -10.96 21.10 17.07
C GLY A 331 -11.80 20.18 17.97
N LYS A 332 -13.03 19.85 17.57
CA LYS A 332 -14.00 19.06 18.34
C LYS A 332 -14.54 17.92 17.47
N GLU A 333 -14.91 16.84 18.13
CA GLU A 333 -15.69 15.78 17.49
C GLU A 333 -17.05 16.35 17.09
N LEU A 334 -17.43 16.15 15.84
CA LEU A 334 -18.79 16.45 15.35
C LEU A 334 -19.66 15.22 15.62
N THR A 335 -20.92 15.49 15.97
CA THR A 335 -21.90 14.40 16.09
C THR A 335 -22.24 13.84 14.71
N LEU A 336 -22.72 12.60 14.65
CA LEU A 336 -23.16 11.99 13.39
C LEU A 336 -24.25 12.83 12.70
N GLU A 337 -25.12 13.50 13.48
CA GLU A 337 -26.14 14.39 12.94
C GLU A 337 -25.53 15.63 12.27
N GLN A 338 -24.47 16.21 12.84
CA GLN A 338 -23.74 17.33 12.24
C GLN A 338 -23.02 16.91 10.95
N LEU A 339 -22.64 15.62 10.85
CA LEU A 339 -22.10 15.01 9.63
C LEU A 339 -23.18 14.63 8.60
N GLY A 340 -24.47 14.92 8.88
CA GLY A 340 -25.58 14.67 7.96
C GLY A 340 -26.22 13.29 8.07
N VAL A 341 -25.87 12.48 9.08
CA VAL A 341 -26.54 11.21 9.39
C VAL A 341 -27.76 11.50 10.23
N SER A 342 -28.95 11.08 9.77
CA SER A 342 -30.16 11.37 10.53
C SER A 342 -30.16 10.65 11.89
N GLN A 343 -30.81 11.27 12.88
CA GLN A 343 -30.96 10.66 14.21
C GLN A 343 -31.59 9.26 14.15
N ALA A 344 -32.54 9.05 13.24
CA ALA A 344 -33.17 7.76 13.03
C ALA A 344 -32.15 6.70 12.53
N ASP A 345 -31.23 7.09 11.65
CA ASP A 345 -30.17 6.24 11.13
C ASP A 345 -29.15 5.88 12.23
N VAL A 346 -28.77 6.85 13.04
CA VAL A 346 -27.89 6.65 14.20
C VAL A 346 -28.50 5.64 15.18
N MET A 347 -29.79 5.79 15.47
CA MET A 347 -30.50 4.89 16.38
C MET A 347 -30.65 3.47 15.81
N ARG A 348 -30.94 3.33 14.50
CA ARG A 348 -30.97 2.04 13.80
C ARG A 348 -29.62 1.32 13.88
N ALA A 349 -28.52 2.03 13.58
CA ALA A 349 -27.18 1.48 13.65
C ALA A 349 -26.79 1.04 15.05
N ARG A 350 -27.00 1.89 16.06
CA ARG A 350 -26.73 1.56 17.47
C ARG A 350 -27.52 0.34 17.95
N ALA A 351 -28.81 0.26 17.62
CA ALA A 351 -29.64 -0.90 17.98
C ALA A 351 -29.08 -2.20 17.37
N THR A 352 -28.54 -2.12 16.15
CA THR A 352 -27.93 -3.26 15.47
C THR A 352 -26.61 -3.68 16.13
N GLU A 353 -25.72 -2.74 16.42
CA GLU A 353 -24.44 -2.98 17.10
C GLU A 353 -24.65 -3.60 18.48
N MET A 354 -25.60 -3.08 19.24
CA MET A 354 -26.01 -3.61 20.54
C MET A 354 -26.52 -5.05 20.44
N ALA A 355 -27.23 -5.37 19.37
CA ALA A 355 -27.71 -6.71 19.14
C ALA A 355 -26.60 -7.71 18.79
N LEU A 356 -25.55 -7.24 18.10
CA LEU A 356 -24.38 -8.04 17.72
C LEU A 356 -23.40 -8.22 18.88
N ASN A 357 -23.18 -7.17 19.70
CA ASN A 357 -22.18 -7.15 20.78
C ASN A 357 -22.79 -6.82 22.15
N PRO A 358 -23.59 -7.70 22.74
CA PRO A 358 -24.31 -7.42 23.99
C PRO A 358 -23.40 -7.20 25.22
N LYS A 359 -22.11 -7.45 25.14
CA LYS A 359 -21.14 -7.26 26.24
C LYS A 359 -20.54 -5.85 26.34
N GLN A 360 -20.77 -4.98 25.35
CA GLN A 360 -20.23 -3.62 25.31
C GLN A 360 -21.19 -2.52 25.80
N LEU A 361 -22.32 -2.90 26.36
CA LEU A 361 -23.34 -1.96 26.87
C LEU A 361 -22.92 -1.32 28.18
N SER A 362 -22.88 0.00 28.23
CA SER A 362 -22.88 0.72 29.49
C SER A 362 -24.24 0.57 30.20
N MET A 363 -24.23 0.58 31.52
CA MET A 363 -25.46 0.45 32.34
C MET A 363 -26.48 1.57 31.99
N SER A 364 -26.04 2.76 31.63
CA SER A 364 -26.89 3.89 31.21
C SER A 364 -27.59 3.65 29.87
N GLU A 365 -26.95 3.00 28.92
CA GLU A 365 -27.58 2.63 27.65
C GLU A 365 -28.58 1.51 27.78
N MET A 366 -28.31 0.53 28.65
CA MET A 366 -29.30 -0.52 29.00
C MET A 366 -30.54 0.05 29.69
N MET A 367 -30.38 1.03 30.58
CA MET A 367 -31.50 1.71 31.23
C MET A 367 -32.35 2.56 30.27
N ALA A 368 -31.71 3.26 29.32
CA ALA A 368 -32.41 4.05 28.30
C ALA A 368 -33.30 3.15 27.42
N MET A 369 -32.80 1.99 27.01
CA MET A 369 -33.58 0.99 26.24
C MET A 369 -34.73 0.36 27.05
N ALA A 370 -34.51 0.12 28.34
CA ALA A 370 -35.53 -0.45 29.21
C ALA A 370 -36.68 0.54 29.51
N SER A 371 -36.37 1.83 29.63
CA SER A 371 -37.39 2.87 29.87
C SER A 371 -38.31 3.10 28.66
N ASP A 372 -37.77 2.96 27.43
CA ASP A 372 -38.54 3.14 26.21
C ASP A 372 -39.44 1.92 25.89
N ALA A 373 -39.00 0.72 26.25
CA ALA A 373 -39.81 -0.49 26.18
C ALA A 373 -40.94 -0.48 27.24
N GLY A 374 -40.78 0.28 28.33
CA GLY A 374 -41.78 0.44 29.40
C GLY A 374 -42.90 1.44 29.05
N ASN A 375 -42.60 2.48 28.25
CA ASN A 375 -43.59 3.53 27.93
C ASN A 375 -44.69 3.09 26.93
N ASN A 376 -44.52 1.97 26.23
CA ASN A 376 -45.58 1.40 25.35
C ASN A 376 -46.51 0.43 26.05
N ILE A 377 -46.41 0.24 27.38
CA ILE A 377 -47.23 -0.71 28.16
C ILE A 377 -48.09 0.03 29.20
N SER A 378 -48.00 1.36 29.36
CA SER A 378 -48.70 2.09 30.44
C SER A 378 -49.98 2.81 30.01
N GLU A 379 -50.91 2.12 29.39
CA GLU A 379 -52.35 2.48 29.51
C GLU A 379 -53.08 1.65 30.58
N GLY A 380 -52.39 1.06 31.55
CA GLY A 380 -53.05 0.17 32.46
C GLY A 380 -52.59 0.09 33.91
N VAL A 381 -51.64 0.91 34.42
CA VAL A 381 -51.26 0.81 35.85
C VAL A 381 -51.13 2.18 36.50
N LYS A 382 -51.88 2.36 37.57
CA LYS A 382 -51.98 3.56 38.43
C LYS A 382 -50.66 3.86 39.15
N LYS A 383 -50.42 5.17 39.32
CA LYS A 383 -49.33 5.85 40.04
C LYS A 383 -48.98 5.23 41.38
N SER A 384 -47.71 5.06 41.68
CA SER A 384 -47.11 5.19 43.01
C SER A 384 -45.92 6.12 42.98
N ASP A 385 -45.92 7.05 43.95
CA ASP A 385 -44.97 8.16 44.11
C ASP A 385 -43.53 7.70 44.36
N GLY A 386 -42.58 8.37 43.73
CA GLY A 386 -41.15 8.18 43.93
C GLY A 386 -40.33 8.65 42.71
N GLY A 387 -40.52 9.92 42.32
CA GLY A 387 -39.93 10.46 41.11
C GLY A 387 -38.44 10.70 41.19
N MET A 388 -37.64 9.92 40.45
CA MET A 388 -36.30 10.28 40.03
C MET A 388 -36.44 11.06 38.71
N LYS A 389 -36.10 12.38 38.76
CA LYS A 389 -36.11 13.23 37.56
C LYS A 389 -35.03 12.79 36.58
N MET A 390 -35.46 12.34 35.41
CA MET A 390 -34.58 12.05 34.28
C MET A 390 -33.86 13.33 33.77
N PRO A 391 -32.60 13.23 33.33
CA PRO A 391 -31.92 14.38 32.68
C PRO A 391 -32.67 14.77 31.40
N ALA A 392 -32.89 16.07 31.23
CA ALA A 392 -33.50 16.64 30.02
C ALA A 392 -32.50 16.43 28.85
N GLY A 393 -32.89 15.64 27.83
CA GLY A 393 -32.09 15.50 26.62
C GLY A 393 -32.12 14.13 25.94
N ILE A 394 -32.96 13.17 26.40
CA ILE A 394 -33.09 11.88 25.69
C ILE A 394 -34.05 12.06 24.51
N PRO A 395 -33.59 11.91 23.25
CA PRO A 395 -34.46 12.08 22.08
C PRO A 395 -35.49 10.95 22.00
N LYS A 396 -36.70 11.25 21.55
CA LYS A 396 -37.72 10.25 21.26
C LYS A 396 -37.23 9.33 20.12
N ILE A 397 -37.13 8.04 20.40
CA ILE A 397 -36.66 7.01 19.46
C ILE A 397 -37.64 6.91 18.29
N GLY A 398 -37.15 7.01 17.05
CA GLY A 398 -37.91 6.64 15.85
C GLY A 398 -38.33 5.15 15.89
N LYS A 399 -39.22 4.71 15.00
CA LYS A 399 -39.74 3.31 14.98
C LYS A 399 -38.59 2.29 15.05
N MET A 400 -38.49 1.62 16.17
CA MET A 400 -37.52 0.53 16.41
C MET A 400 -37.77 -0.60 15.39
N PRO A 401 -36.74 -1.14 14.73
CA PRO A 401 -36.88 -2.27 13.81
C PRO A 401 -37.62 -3.45 14.43
N ASP A 402 -38.50 -4.10 13.70
CA ASP A 402 -39.35 -5.17 14.21
C ASP A 402 -38.58 -6.39 14.73
N TRP A 403 -37.42 -6.68 14.16
CA TRP A 403 -36.55 -7.76 14.63
C TRP A 403 -35.93 -7.45 16.02
N VAL A 404 -35.69 -6.17 16.34
CA VAL A 404 -35.21 -5.75 17.68
C VAL A 404 -36.30 -6.02 18.70
N LYS A 405 -37.56 -5.69 18.40
CA LYS A 405 -38.69 -5.99 19.27
C LYS A 405 -38.81 -7.50 19.52
N LYS A 406 -38.74 -8.31 18.46
CA LYS A 406 -38.74 -9.77 18.54
C LYS A 406 -37.62 -10.35 19.42
N ARG A 407 -36.41 -9.76 19.37
CA ARG A 407 -35.27 -10.17 20.22
C ARG A 407 -35.52 -9.84 21.70
N ILE A 408 -36.07 -8.66 21.98
CA ILE A 408 -36.44 -8.26 23.35
C ILE A 408 -37.50 -9.19 23.91
N GLU A 409 -38.51 -9.50 23.12
CA GLU A 409 -39.57 -10.44 23.53
C GLU A 409 -39.04 -11.85 23.77
N ALA A 410 -38.15 -12.35 22.88
CA ALA A 410 -37.51 -13.65 23.05
C ALA A 410 -36.65 -13.72 24.32
N ARG A 411 -35.94 -12.65 24.69
CA ARG A 411 -35.20 -12.56 25.95
C ARG A 411 -36.13 -12.57 27.14
N LYS A 412 -37.16 -11.72 27.14
CA LYS A 412 -38.16 -11.68 28.23
C LYS A 412 -38.88 -13.01 28.43
N LYS A 413 -39.16 -13.71 27.33
CA LYS A 413 -39.76 -15.05 27.39
C LYS A 413 -38.81 -16.08 27.97
N ALA A 414 -37.57 -16.12 27.52
CA ALA A 414 -36.55 -17.05 28.00
C ALA A 414 -36.25 -16.84 29.49
N GLU A 415 -36.20 -15.58 29.93
CA GLU A 415 -35.98 -15.21 31.34
C GLU A 415 -37.14 -15.69 32.23
N ARG A 416 -38.40 -15.56 31.77
CA ARG A 416 -39.56 -16.09 32.47
C ARG A 416 -39.58 -17.63 32.53
N GLU A 417 -39.03 -18.29 31.51
CA GLU A 417 -38.99 -19.75 31.40
C GLU A 417 -37.72 -20.38 31.99
N GLY A 418 -36.76 -19.57 32.49
CA GLY A 418 -35.46 -20.05 33.01
C GLY A 418 -34.59 -20.74 31.96
N LYS A 419 -34.79 -20.42 30.66
CA LYS A 419 -34.07 -21.03 29.53
C LYS A 419 -33.09 -20.03 28.86
N LYS A 420 -32.07 -20.54 28.15
CA LYS A 420 -31.24 -19.68 27.29
C LYS A 420 -32.10 -19.14 26.14
N PRO A 421 -32.05 -17.81 25.86
CA PRO A 421 -32.83 -17.22 24.79
C PRO A 421 -32.32 -17.66 23.40
N VAL A 422 -33.24 -18.15 22.57
CA VAL A 422 -33.00 -18.31 21.14
C VAL A 422 -33.35 -16.97 20.46
N LEU A 423 -32.34 -16.22 20.10
CA LEU A 423 -32.53 -14.87 19.55
C LEU A 423 -32.63 -14.94 18.02
N PRO A 424 -33.62 -14.24 17.41
CA PRO A 424 -33.64 -14.06 15.95
C PRO A 424 -32.34 -13.49 15.43
N GLU A 425 -31.92 -13.93 14.24
CA GLU A 425 -30.75 -13.35 13.59
C GLU A 425 -30.99 -11.88 13.23
N VAL A 426 -29.89 -11.09 13.28
CA VAL A 426 -29.88 -9.70 12.79
C VAL A 426 -29.91 -9.76 11.27
N PRO A 427 -30.81 -9.08 10.59
CA PRO A 427 -30.83 -9.03 9.13
C PRO A 427 -29.49 -8.52 8.56
N GLN A 428 -29.04 -9.10 7.46
CA GLN A 428 -27.77 -8.71 6.84
C GLN A 428 -27.78 -7.25 6.41
N GLU A 429 -28.92 -6.75 5.91
CA GLU A 429 -29.10 -5.36 5.55
C GLU A 429 -28.85 -4.41 6.75
N ASP A 430 -29.32 -4.75 7.95
CA ASP A 430 -29.09 -3.94 9.14
C ASP A 430 -27.62 -4.00 9.60
N LYS A 431 -26.96 -5.15 9.43
CA LYS A 431 -25.52 -5.26 9.71
C LYS A 431 -24.70 -4.34 8.80
N GLU A 432 -24.97 -4.37 7.50
CA GLU A 432 -24.30 -3.49 6.53
C GLU A 432 -24.61 -2.01 6.76
N PHE A 433 -25.85 -1.71 7.13
CA PHE A 433 -26.28 -0.36 7.49
C PHE A 433 -25.52 0.15 8.74
N ALA A 434 -25.46 -0.62 9.80
CA ALA A 434 -24.74 -0.27 11.02
C ALA A 434 -23.24 -0.08 10.74
N LYS A 435 -22.66 -0.96 9.92
CA LYS A 435 -21.26 -0.84 9.49
C LYS A 435 -21.01 0.48 8.76
N ALA A 436 -21.88 0.91 7.85
CA ALA A 436 -21.72 2.17 7.12
C ALA A 436 -21.77 3.39 8.07
N VAL A 437 -22.67 3.40 9.05
CA VAL A 437 -22.75 4.48 10.05
C VAL A 437 -21.51 4.48 10.97
N SER A 438 -21.09 3.30 11.43
CA SER A 438 -19.88 3.14 12.26
C SER A 438 -18.62 3.60 11.54
N GLU A 439 -18.48 3.32 10.25
CA GLU A 439 -17.36 3.80 9.43
C GLU A 439 -17.31 5.33 9.35
N ILE A 440 -18.45 6.00 9.16
CA ILE A 440 -18.52 7.47 9.18
C ILE A 440 -18.02 8.00 10.52
N GLN A 441 -18.48 7.43 11.64
CA GLN A 441 -18.06 7.83 12.97
C GLN A 441 -16.55 7.61 13.19
N GLN A 442 -16.03 6.47 12.77
CA GLN A 442 -14.61 6.13 12.91
C GLN A 442 -13.73 7.08 12.12
N VAL A 443 -14.03 7.32 10.85
CA VAL A 443 -13.24 8.23 10.02
C VAL A 443 -13.27 9.65 10.59
N ALA A 444 -14.45 10.15 10.97
CA ALA A 444 -14.58 11.47 11.56
C ALA A 444 -13.83 11.59 12.90
N GLY A 445 -13.90 10.56 13.75
CA GLY A 445 -13.20 10.52 15.04
C GLY A 445 -11.66 10.50 14.89
N HIS A 446 -11.16 9.99 13.79
CA HIS A 446 -9.70 9.93 13.56
C HIS A 446 -9.08 11.24 13.05
N VAL A 447 -9.87 12.19 12.52
CA VAL A 447 -9.36 13.43 11.89
C VAL A 447 -8.43 14.20 12.82
N GLN A 448 -8.84 14.44 14.07
CA GLN A 448 -8.03 15.17 15.05
C GLN A 448 -6.80 14.35 15.50
N ALA A 449 -6.96 13.05 15.69
CA ALA A 449 -5.86 12.17 16.07
C ALA A 449 -4.77 12.13 14.99
N TYR A 450 -5.16 12.08 13.71
CA TYR A 450 -4.19 12.12 12.60
C TYR A 450 -3.48 13.47 12.50
N ALA A 451 -4.20 14.58 12.70
CA ALA A 451 -3.60 15.90 12.73
C ALA A 451 -2.56 16.02 13.86
N GLN A 452 -2.88 15.50 15.04
CA GLN A 452 -1.96 15.45 16.17
C GLN A 452 -0.73 14.59 15.88
N CYS A 453 -0.92 13.36 15.39
CA CYS A 453 0.18 12.46 15.02
C CYS A 453 1.12 13.07 13.97
N LEU A 454 0.59 13.76 12.96
CA LEU A 454 1.40 14.47 11.96
C LEU A 454 2.20 15.61 12.59
N SER A 455 1.61 16.35 13.51
CA SER A 455 2.27 17.44 14.23
C SER A 455 3.40 16.95 15.14
N GLU A 456 3.22 15.81 15.79
CA GLU A 456 4.17 15.22 16.74
C GLU A 456 5.31 14.45 16.03
N SER A 457 5.10 13.99 14.82
CA SER A 457 6.02 13.11 14.10
C SER A 457 7.44 13.69 13.98
N PRO A 458 7.69 14.93 13.54
CA PRO A 458 9.05 15.45 13.36
C PRO A 458 9.86 15.50 14.66
N GLU A 459 9.22 15.83 15.78
CA GLU A 459 9.88 15.81 17.09
C GLU A 459 10.18 14.37 17.54
N GLN A 460 9.23 13.47 17.37
CA GLN A 460 9.40 12.06 17.72
C GLN A 460 10.48 11.38 16.87
N GLU A 461 10.60 11.72 15.61
CA GLU A 461 11.67 11.23 14.72
C GLU A 461 13.04 11.59 15.27
N MET A 462 13.24 12.86 15.66
CA MET A 462 14.49 13.33 16.25
C MET A 462 14.79 12.65 17.58
N GLN A 463 13.81 12.57 18.46
CA GLN A 463 13.96 11.90 19.76
C GLN A 463 14.30 10.41 19.59
N SER A 464 13.64 9.73 18.64
CA SER A 464 13.90 8.32 18.37
C SER A 464 15.29 8.09 17.78
N LEU A 465 15.75 8.97 16.89
CA LEU A 465 17.11 8.90 16.35
C LEU A 465 18.16 9.09 17.43
N LEU A 466 18.00 10.10 18.30
CA LEU A 466 18.91 10.34 19.42
C LEU A 466 18.89 9.19 20.44
N ASN A 467 17.71 8.65 20.72
CA ASN A 467 17.57 7.47 21.58
C ASN A 467 18.29 6.25 20.97
N ALA A 468 18.15 6.02 19.67
CA ALA A 468 18.82 4.93 18.97
C ALA A 468 20.34 5.08 19.00
N LEU A 469 20.87 6.27 18.77
CA LEU A 469 22.30 6.58 18.88
C LEU A 469 22.86 6.34 20.29
N ASN A 470 22.03 6.52 21.31
CA ASN A 470 22.38 6.17 22.70
C ASN A 470 22.19 4.66 23.02
N GLY A 471 21.93 3.82 22.04
CA GLY A 471 21.68 2.39 22.24
C GLY A 471 20.28 2.05 22.75
N GLY A 472 19.35 2.99 22.74
CA GLY A 472 17.97 2.80 23.18
C GLY A 472 17.11 2.07 22.17
N PHE A 473 16.02 1.50 22.66
CA PHE A 473 15.04 0.75 21.82
C PHE A 473 14.17 1.71 21.00
N VAL A 474 14.09 1.46 19.69
CA VAL A 474 13.16 2.15 18.80
C VAL A 474 11.89 1.31 18.64
N ILE A 475 10.77 1.89 19.02
CA ILE A 475 9.46 1.20 19.01
C ILE A 475 9.10 0.78 17.59
N PRO A 476 8.70 -0.49 17.35
CA PRO A 476 8.29 -0.95 16.02
C PRO A 476 6.93 -0.40 15.59
N SER A 477 6.75 -0.24 14.29
CA SER A 477 5.45 0.06 13.66
C SER A 477 5.36 -0.58 12.27
N PRO A 478 4.14 -0.74 11.73
CA PRO A 478 4.00 -1.03 10.33
C PRO A 478 4.58 0.13 9.50
N GLY A 479 4.94 -0.16 8.25
CA GLY A 479 5.27 0.84 7.25
C GLY A 479 4.13 1.02 6.25
N GLY A 480 4.29 1.97 5.34
CA GLY A 480 3.33 2.32 4.31
C GLY A 480 3.01 3.81 4.30
N ASP A 481 2.41 4.28 3.22
CA ASP A 481 1.97 5.67 3.09
C ASP A 481 0.88 6.00 4.11
N ALA A 482 1.02 7.11 4.83
CA ALA A 482 0.07 7.51 5.87
C ALA A 482 -1.36 7.73 5.34
N ALA A 483 -1.53 8.11 4.08
CA ALA A 483 -2.85 8.26 3.47
C ALA A 483 -3.56 6.92 3.23
N ARG A 484 -2.79 5.83 3.10
CA ARG A 484 -3.32 4.46 2.92
C ARG A 484 -3.32 3.67 4.22
N ASN A 485 -2.30 3.86 5.05
CA ASN A 485 -2.15 3.19 6.33
C ASN A 485 -1.86 4.19 7.46
N PRO A 486 -2.88 4.81 8.04
CA PRO A 486 -2.70 5.76 9.14
C PRO A 486 -2.01 5.21 10.39
N ASN A 487 -1.96 3.87 10.56
CA ASN A 487 -1.27 3.23 11.69
C ASN A 487 0.26 3.38 11.65
N THR A 488 0.79 3.93 10.56
CA THR A 488 2.21 4.29 10.45
C THR A 488 2.57 5.55 11.24
N LEU A 489 1.58 6.31 11.68
CA LEU A 489 1.72 7.53 12.46
C LEU A 489 1.62 7.29 13.98
N PRO A 490 2.30 8.09 14.80
CA PRO A 490 3.37 9.00 14.45
C PRO A 490 4.63 8.26 13.99
N THR A 491 5.47 8.91 13.18
CA THR A 491 6.74 8.36 12.70
C THR A 491 7.84 8.31 13.76
N GLY A 492 9.08 8.09 13.40
CA GLY A 492 10.15 7.84 14.36
C GLY A 492 10.14 6.40 14.87
N ARG A 493 9.70 5.47 14.03
CA ARG A 493 9.50 4.06 14.40
C ARG A 493 10.43 3.13 13.63
N ASN A 494 10.71 1.97 14.21
CA ASN A 494 11.46 0.92 13.55
C ASN A 494 10.50 0.05 12.71
N LEU A 495 10.48 0.27 11.40
CA LEU A 495 9.56 -0.41 10.49
C LEU A 495 9.74 -1.93 10.54
N PHE A 496 8.65 -2.66 10.60
CA PHE A 496 8.64 -4.12 10.52
C PHE A 496 7.94 -4.61 9.24
N ALA A 497 8.32 -5.81 8.80
CA ALA A 497 7.64 -6.50 7.73
C ALA A 497 6.27 -7.00 8.18
N ILE A 498 5.42 -7.32 7.21
CA ILE A 498 4.15 -8.00 7.43
C ILE A 498 4.35 -9.29 8.25
N ASN A 499 3.37 -9.63 9.07
CA ASN A 499 3.28 -10.97 9.62
C ASN A 499 2.84 -11.94 8.50
N ALA A 500 3.82 -12.51 7.81
CA ALA A 500 3.57 -13.40 6.69
C ALA A 500 2.61 -14.55 7.06
N GLU A 501 2.74 -15.10 8.26
CA GLU A 501 1.92 -16.24 8.69
C GLU A 501 0.42 -15.89 8.85
N SER A 502 0.08 -14.64 9.09
CA SER A 502 -1.32 -14.17 9.14
C SER A 502 -1.84 -13.66 7.80
N THR A 503 -1.00 -13.66 6.76
CA THR A 503 -1.32 -13.12 5.42
C THR A 503 -1.86 -14.22 4.49
N PRO A 504 -2.96 -13.95 3.70
CA PRO A 504 -3.70 -12.68 3.68
C PRO A 504 -4.46 -12.46 4.98
N GLY A 505 -4.55 -11.21 5.45
CA GLY A 505 -5.34 -10.84 6.63
C GLY A 505 -6.83 -11.21 6.48
N VAL A 506 -7.60 -11.21 7.56
CA VAL A 506 -9.05 -11.54 7.49
C VAL A 506 -9.79 -10.54 6.61
N ARG A 507 -9.53 -9.24 6.80
CA ARG A 507 -10.10 -8.18 5.97
C ARG A 507 -9.58 -8.26 4.52
N ALA A 508 -8.28 -8.45 4.35
CA ALA A 508 -7.64 -8.59 3.05
C ALA A 508 -8.20 -9.77 2.24
N TRP A 509 -8.60 -10.86 2.93
CA TRP A 509 -9.27 -11.97 2.28
C TRP A 509 -10.65 -11.57 1.72
N ASP A 510 -11.47 -10.87 2.51
CA ASP A 510 -12.81 -10.43 2.07
C ASP A 510 -12.72 -9.38 0.96
N GLU A 511 -11.82 -8.42 1.08
CA GLU A 511 -11.57 -7.39 0.07
C GLU A 511 -11.00 -8.00 -1.23
N GLY A 512 -10.00 -8.86 -1.12
CA GLY A 512 -9.41 -9.55 -2.28
C GLY A 512 -10.41 -10.44 -3.01
N LYS A 513 -11.29 -11.12 -2.28
CA LYS A 513 -12.39 -11.90 -2.87
C LYS A 513 -13.37 -11.01 -3.65
N ALA A 514 -13.73 -9.85 -3.09
CA ALA A 514 -14.63 -8.89 -3.74
C ALA A 514 -13.97 -8.30 -5.02
N LEU A 515 -12.70 -7.93 -4.97
CA LEU A 515 -11.95 -7.41 -6.11
C LEU A 515 -11.80 -8.47 -7.22
N ALA A 516 -11.48 -9.71 -6.86
CA ALA A 516 -11.41 -10.81 -7.82
C ALA A 516 -12.76 -11.04 -8.51
N GLN A 517 -13.87 -11.01 -7.75
CA GLN A 517 -15.20 -11.16 -8.31
C GLN A 517 -15.55 -10.00 -9.27
N ALA A 518 -15.23 -8.77 -8.88
CA ALA A 518 -15.44 -7.59 -9.72
C ALA A 518 -14.65 -7.71 -11.04
N THR A 519 -13.40 -8.15 -11.00
CA THR A 519 -12.57 -8.40 -12.19
C THR A 519 -13.21 -9.45 -13.12
N ILE A 520 -13.71 -10.53 -12.54
CA ILE A 520 -14.40 -11.59 -13.31
C ILE A 520 -15.67 -11.05 -13.96
N ASP A 521 -16.47 -10.29 -13.24
CA ASP A 521 -17.75 -9.77 -13.72
C ASP A 521 -17.53 -8.71 -14.82
N GLN A 522 -16.51 -7.85 -14.66
CA GLN A 522 -16.11 -6.90 -15.69
C GLN A 522 -15.66 -7.61 -16.98
N TYR A 523 -14.82 -8.64 -16.86
CA TYR A 523 -14.39 -9.43 -18.01
C TYR A 523 -15.56 -10.11 -18.70
N ARG A 524 -16.46 -10.74 -17.94
CA ARG A 524 -17.68 -11.38 -18.48
C ARG A 524 -18.60 -10.40 -19.20
N LYS A 525 -18.78 -9.20 -18.62
CA LYS A 525 -19.58 -8.14 -19.25
C LYS A 525 -19.00 -7.72 -20.61
N LYS A 526 -17.66 -7.69 -20.72
CA LYS A 526 -16.96 -7.27 -21.94
C LYS A 526 -16.86 -8.37 -23.00
N HIS A 527 -16.64 -9.62 -22.57
CA HIS A 527 -16.29 -10.74 -23.47
C HIS A 527 -17.32 -11.86 -23.53
N GLY A 528 -18.35 -11.85 -22.69
CA GLY A 528 -19.40 -12.89 -22.65
C GLY A 528 -18.96 -14.23 -22.04
N THR A 529 -17.68 -14.37 -21.67
CA THR A 529 -17.07 -15.60 -21.14
C THR A 529 -16.26 -15.34 -19.89
N TYR A 530 -15.92 -16.39 -19.13
CA TYR A 530 -14.98 -16.29 -18.02
C TYR A 530 -13.54 -16.10 -18.53
N PRO A 531 -12.67 -15.33 -17.83
CA PRO A 531 -11.24 -15.33 -18.13
C PRO A 531 -10.68 -16.74 -17.87
N ARG A 532 -9.82 -17.23 -18.75
CA ARG A 532 -9.17 -18.54 -18.56
C ARG A 532 -7.97 -18.42 -17.61
N LYS A 533 -7.23 -17.29 -17.71
CA LYS A 533 -6.04 -17.00 -16.93
C LYS A 533 -5.96 -15.52 -16.60
N VAL A 534 -5.48 -15.18 -15.40
CA VAL A 534 -5.29 -13.79 -14.93
C VAL A 534 -3.84 -13.62 -14.48
N SER A 535 -3.20 -12.55 -14.94
CA SER A 535 -1.84 -12.18 -14.54
C SER A 535 -1.86 -11.23 -13.33
N TYR A 536 -0.92 -11.44 -12.42
CA TYR A 536 -0.69 -10.58 -11.25
C TYR A 536 0.77 -10.19 -11.15
N THR A 537 1.05 -8.96 -10.73
CA THR A 537 2.37 -8.53 -10.31
C THR A 537 2.34 -8.29 -8.80
N PHE A 538 3.21 -8.99 -8.07
CA PHE A 538 3.30 -8.89 -6.61
C PHE A 538 4.48 -8.03 -6.20
N TRP A 539 4.18 -6.91 -5.55
CA TRP A 539 5.15 -5.99 -4.98
C TRP A 539 5.14 -6.05 -3.44
N ALA A 540 6.33 -5.94 -2.83
CA ALA A 540 6.45 -5.99 -1.38
C ALA A 540 5.68 -4.86 -0.68
N GLY A 541 5.74 -3.63 -1.20
CA GLY A 541 5.04 -2.47 -0.64
C GLY A 541 3.54 -2.68 -0.63
N GLU A 542 2.94 -3.01 -1.78
CA GLU A 542 1.50 -3.28 -1.90
C GLU A 542 1.07 -4.42 -0.97
N PHE A 543 1.84 -5.50 -0.95
CA PHE A 543 1.55 -6.67 -0.13
C PHE A 543 1.53 -6.35 1.37
N ILE A 544 2.41 -5.46 1.82
CA ILE A 544 2.47 -4.99 3.21
C ILE A 544 1.32 -4.05 3.51
N GLU A 545 1.05 -3.07 2.65
CA GLU A 545 -0.01 -2.06 2.83
C GLU A 545 -1.41 -2.66 2.86
N THR A 546 -1.64 -3.70 2.06
CA THR A 546 -2.95 -4.34 1.91
C THR A 546 -3.11 -5.60 2.73
N GLU A 547 -2.11 -5.99 3.53
CA GLU A 547 -2.06 -7.27 4.24
C GLU A 547 -2.28 -8.49 3.30
N GLY A 548 -1.83 -8.37 2.04
CA GLY A 548 -1.91 -9.41 1.04
C GLY A 548 -3.25 -9.54 0.31
N ALA A 549 -3.96 -8.44 0.07
CA ALA A 549 -5.21 -8.46 -0.69
C ALA A 549 -5.04 -9.02 -2.10
N THR A 550 -3.92 -8.75 -2.78
CA THR A 550 -3.63 -9.31 -4.11
C THR A 550 -3.36 -10.82 -4.05
N LEU A 551 -2.73 -11.32 -2.98
CA LEU A 551 -2.62 -12.75 -2.73
C LEU A 551 -4.01 -13.39 -2.56
N ALA A 552 -4.90 -12.75 -1.82
CA ALA A 552 -6.28 -13.20 -1.63
C ALA A 552 -7.05 -13.26 -2.96
N GLN A 553 -6.87 -12.26 -3.84
CA GLN A 553 -7.43 -12.27 -5.19
C GLN A 553 -6.97 -13.50 -5.98
N ALA A 554 -5.65 -13.75 -6.03
CA ALA A 554 -5.07 -14.87 -6.73
C ALA A 554 -5.57 -16.22 -6.19
N MET A 555 -5.65 -16.39 -4.88
CA MET A 555 -6.19 -17.59 -4.26
C MET A 555 -7.69 -17.78 -4.58
N TYR A 556 -8.48 -16.71 -4.56
CA TYR A 556 -9.90 -16.79 -4.90
C TYR A 556 -10.13 -17.09 -6.38
N MET A 557 -9.28 -16.58 -7.31
CA MET A 557 -9.33 -16.98 -8.73
C MET A 557 -9.20 -18.51 -8.86
N LEU A 558 -8.24 -19.11 -8.16
CA LEU A 558 -8.03 -20.55 -8.11
C LEU A 558 -9.19 -21.31 -7.42
N GLY A 559 -10.09 -20.62 -6.73
CA GLY A 559 -11.13 -21.20 -5.91
C GLY A 559 -10.59 -21.92 -4.66
N VAL A 560 -9.57 -21.34 -4.04
CA VAL A 560 -8.92 -21.83 -2.82
C VAL A 560 -9.07 -20.80 -1.70
N ALA A 561 -9.40 -21.24 -0.51
CA ALA A 561 -9.56 -20.38 0.66
C ALA A 561 -8.53 -20.73 1.76
N PRO A 562 -8.06 -19.73 2.55
CA PRO A 562 -7.18 -19.97 3.68
C PRO A 562 -7.92 -20.65 4.83
N VAL A 563 -7.25 -21.58 5.50
CA VAL A 563 -7.66 -22.15 6.78
C VAL A 563 -6.83 -21.49 7.88
N ARG A 564 -7.48 -21.04 8.94
CA ARG A 564 -6.84 -20.26 10.02
C ARG A 564 -6.95 -20.96 11.35
N ASP A 565 -5.92 -20.78 12.16
CA ASP A 565 -5.93 -21.18 13.57
C ASP A 565 -6.58 -20.11 14.48
N GLY A 566 -6.65 -20.40 15.78
CA GLY A 566 -7.20 -19.49 16.78
C GLY A 566 -6.46 -18.15 16.96
N MET A 567 -5.26 -18.00 16.38
CA MET A 567 -4.47 -16.78 16.34
C MET A 567 -4.51 -16.07 14.97
N ASN A 568 -5.47 -16.45 14.13
CA ASN A 568 -5.64 -15.96 12.76
C ASN A 568 -4.46 -16.26 11.80
N ARG A 569 -3.54 -17.16 12.14
CA ARG A 569 -2.48 -17.58 11.22
C ARG A 569 -3.06 -18.50 10.16
N VAL A 570 -2.64 -18.33 8.93
CA VAL A 570 -3.00 -19.20 7.80
C VAL A 570 -2.14 -20.46 7.86
N THR A 571 -2.71 -21.52 8.37
CA THR A 571 -2.00 -22.82 8.62
C THR A 571 -2.23 -23.84 7.53
N ASP A 572 -3.30 -23.70 6.74
CA ASP A 572 -3.63 -24.63 5.67
C ASP A 572 -4.53 -23.97 4.62
N LEU A 573 -4.84 -24.70 3.58
CA LEU A 573 -5.69 -24.31 2.47
C LEU A 573 -6.84 -25.29 2.27
N ARG A 574 -7.99 -24.79 1.85
CA ARG A 574 -9.12 -25.62 1.42
C ARG A 574 -9.63 -25.23 0.04
N LEU A 575 -10.03 -26.19 -0.75
CA LEU A 575 -10.80 -25.90 -1.96
C LEU A 575 -12.18 -25.36 -1.58
N ILE A 576 -12.60 -24.29 -2.23
CA ILE A 576 -13.98 -23.84 -2.20
C ILE A 576 -14.79 -24.83 -3.06
N PRO A 577 -15.84 -25.47 -2.51
CA PRO A 577 -16.68 -26.38 -3.28
C PRO A 577 -17.19 -25.74 -4.57
N SER A 578 -17.24 -26.50 -5.67
CA SER A 578 -17.66 -25.98 -6.97
C SER A 578 -19.08 -25.38 -6.93
N ALA A 579 -19.98 -25.95 -6.15
CA ALA A 579 -21.34 -25.44 -5.93
C ALA A 579 -21.35 -24.07 -5.18
N GLU A 580 -20.43 -23.88 -4.23
CA GLU A 580 -20.24 -22.60 -3.50
C GLU A 580 -19.57 -21.56 -4.39
N LEU A 581 -18.56 -21.97 -5.16
CA LEU A 581 -17.82 -21.11 -6.09
C LEU A 581 -18.70 -20.58 -7.22
N GLY A 582 -19.61 -21.40 -7.76
CA GLY A 582 -20.59 -21.03 -8.79
C GLY A 582 -19.99 -20.64 -10.14
N ARG A 583 -18.70 -20.90 -10.38
CA ARG A 583 -17.94 -20.52 -11.57
C ARG A 583 -16.76 -21.48 -11.80
N PRO A 584 -16.13 -21.45 -13.00
CA PRO A 584 -14.89 -22.17 -13.23
C PRO A 584 -13.78 -21.70 -12.28
N ARG A 585 -12.83 -22.60 -11.94
CA ARG A 585 -11.54 -22.19 -11.39
C ARG A 585 -10.71 -21.54 -12.46
N ILE A 586 -10.26 -20.32 -12.18
CA ILE A 586 -9.52 -19.49 -13.12
C ILE A 586 -8.03 -19.67 -12.83
N ASP A 587 -7.26 -19.93 -13.88
CA ASP A 587 -5.81 -20.06 -13.77
C ASP A 587 -5.15 -18.69 -13.55
N ILE A 588 -3.96 -18.68 -12.99
CA ILE A 588 -3.20 -17.47 -12.69
C ILE A 588 -1.77 -17.59 -13.23
N VAL A 589 -1.14 -16.43 -13.40
CA VAL A 589 0.30 -16.31 -13.49
C VAL A 589 0.73 -15.14 -12.61
N VAL A 590 1.75 -15.32 -11.80
CA VAL A 590 2.21 -14.33 -10.84
C VAL A 590 3.67 -14.00 -11.12
N GLN A 591 3.93 -12.72 -11.32
CA GLN A 591 5.27 -12.18 -11.35
C GLN A 591 5.57 -11.52 -10.00
N THR A 592 6.63 -11.94 -9.33
CA THR A 592 6.98 -11.44 -7.99
C THR A 592 8.30 -10.68 -8.00
N SER A 593 8.36 -9.60 -7.23
CA SER A 593 9.63 -8.92 -6.96
C SER A 593 10.50 -9.75 -6.01
N GLY A 594 11.83 -9.60 -6.12
CA GLY A 594 12.76 -10.21 -5.19
C GLY A 594 12.56 -9.74 -3.75
N GLN A 595 12.16 -8.48 -3.56
CA GLN A 595 11.80 -7.94 -2.23
C GLN A 595 10.64 -8.71 -1.59
N LEU A 596 9.58 -9.02 -2.33
CA LEU A 596 8.47 -9.80 -1.79
C LEU A 596 8.89 -11.22 -1.45
N ARG A 597 9.72 -11.85 -2.27
CA ARG A 597 10.29 -13.16 -1.97
C ARG A 597 11.02 -13.15 -0.62
N ASP A 598 11.79 -12.11 -0.33
CA ASP A 598 12.51 -11.98 0.94
C ASP A 598 11.58 -11.74 2.13
N VAL A 599 10.52 -10.95 1.94
CA VAL A 599 9.59 -10.58 3.01
C VAL A 599 8.57 -11.67 3.30
N ALA A 600 8.11 -12.40 2.28
CA ALA A 600 6.97 -13.29 2.37
C ALA A 600 7.12 -14.59 1.54
N ALA A 601 8.32 -15.20 1.53
CA ALA A 601 8.58 -16.44 0.80
C ALA A 601 7.57 -17.55 1.11
N SER A 602 7.19 -17.71 2.39
CA SER A 602 6.18 -18.67 2.83
C SER A 602 4.81 -18.46 2.17
N ARG A 603 4.49 -17.23 1.76
CA ARG A 603 3.21 -16.92 1.09
C ARG A 603 3.25 -17.26 -0.39
N LEU A 604 4.41 -17.14 -1.03
CA LEU A 604 4.61 -17.63 -2.40
C LEU A 604 4.54 -19.16 -2.45
N GLU A 605 5.11 -19.83 -1.44
CA GLU A 605 4.96 -21.28 -1.27
C GLU A 605 3.50 -21.67 -1.02
N LEU A 606 2.77 -20.92 -0.19
CA LEU A 606 1.34 -21.12 0.04
C LEU A 606 0.54 -21.02 -1.27
N LEU A 607 0.86 -20.05 -2.11
CA LEU A 607 0.21 -19.90 -3.42
C LEU A 607 0.53 -21.08 -4.36
N THR A 608 1.76 -21.58 -4.33
CA THR A 608 2.15 -22.79 -5.07
C THR A 608 1.33 -24.01 -4.63
N LYS A 609 1.11 -24.15 -3.32
CA LYS A 609 0.21 -25.18 -2.76
C LYS A 609 -1.24 -24.97 -3.21
N ALA A 610 -1.72 -23.71 -3.29
CA ALA A 610 -3.06 -23.42 -3.79
C ALA A 610 -3.24 -23.84 -5.26
N VAL A 611 -2.25 -23.58 -6.10
CA VAL A 611 -2.24 -24.04 -7.51
C VAL A 611 -2.31 -25.57 -7.57
N ALA A 612 -1.48 -26.25 -6.78
CA ALA A 612 -1.47 -27.72 -6.75
C ALA A 612 -2.83 -28.30 -6.31
N LEU A 613 -3.46 -27.71 -5.30
CA LEU A 613 -4.81 -28.10 -4.86
C LEU A 613 -5.85 -27.90 -5.98
N ALA A 614 -5.83 -26.77 -6.65
CA ALA A 614 -6.75 -26.48 -7.75
C ALA A 614 -6.51 -27.40 -8.95
N ALA A 615 -5.25 -27.68 -9.31
CA ALA A 615 -4.88 -28.56 -10.41
C ALA A 615 -5.23 -30.04 -10.15
N GLN A 616 -5.38 -30.46 -8.89
CA GLN A 616 -5.75 -31.82 -8.49
C GLN A 616 -7.25 -32.01 -8.26
N SER A 617 -8.03 -30.93 -8.35
CA SER A 617 -9.48 -31.01 -8.16
C SER A 617 -10.15 -31.83 -9.25
N LYS A 618 -10.92 -32.86 -8.84
CA LYS A 618 -11.57 -33.83 -9.78
C LYS A 618 -13.07 -33.60 -9.95
N ASN A 619 -13.69 -32.79 -9.09
CA ASN A 619 -15.15 -32.69 -8.99
C ASN A 619 -15.69 -31.29 -9.29
N ASP A 620 -15.07 -30.58 -10.25
CA ASP A 620 -15.49 -29.24 -10.64
C ASP A 620 -16.61 -29.28 -11.66
N THR A 621 -17.82 -29.00 -11.25
CA THR A 621 -19.03 -29.02 -12.10
C THR A 621 -19.09 -27.81 -13.05
N CYS A 622 -18.43 -26.71 -12.71
CA CYS A 622 -18.39 -25.47 -13.52
C CYS A 622 -17.15 -25.34 -14.42
N GLY A 623 -16.25 -26.35 -14.40
CA GLY A 623 -15.00 -26.34 -15.15
C GLY A 623 -13.79 -25.86 -14.32
N ASN A 624 -12.59 -26.16 -14.81
CA ASN A 624 -11.32 -25.87 -14.15
C ASN A 624 -10.22 -25.55 -15.15
N TYR A 625 -9.92 -24.25 -15.32
CA TYR A 625 -8.88 -23.81 -16.25
C TYR A 625 -7.46 -24.07 -15.72
N VAL A 626 -7.27 -24.30 -14.43
CA VAL A 626 -5.97 -24.67 -13.83
C VAL A 626 -5.59 -26.08 -14.30
N VAL A 627 -6.53 -27.02 -14.32
CA VAL A 627 -6.31 -28.39 -14.83
C VAL A 627 -5.96 -28.37 -16.30
N SER A 628 -6.76 -27.67 -17.12
CA SER A 628 -6.50 -27.62 -18.58
C SER A 628 -5.17 -26.93 -18.89
N GLY A 629 -4.85 -25.83 -18.24
CA GLY A 629 -3.57 -25.14 -18.42
C GLY A 629 -2.35 -25.96 -17.97
N THR A 630 -2.50 -26.75 -16.89
CA THR A 630 -1.44 -27.66 -16.44
C THR A 630 -1.22 -28.78 -17.45
N MET A 631 -2.28 -29.37 -18.00
CA MET A 631 -2.17 -30.43 -19.02
C MET A 631 -1.55 -29.91 -20.32
N GLU A 632 -1.94 -28.72 -20.77
CA GLU A 632 -1.36 -28.07 -21.95
C GLU A 632 0.14 -27.81 -21.76
N ALA A 633 0.54 -27.28 -20.62
CA ALA A 633 1.93 -27.00 -20.29
C ALA A 633 2.77 -28.29 -20.15
N GLU A 634 2.24 -29.32 -19.48
CA GLU A 634 2.89 -30.62 -19.35
C GLU A 634 3.21 -31.25 -20.72
N LYS A 635 2.24 -31.20 -21.62
CA LYS A 635 2.43 -31.69 -23.00
C LYS A 635 3.54 -30.93 -23.73
N LEU A 636 3.51 -29.59 -23.68
CA LEU A 636 4.54 -28.76 -24.31
C LEU A 636 5.94 -29.02 -23.77
N LEU A 637 6.07 -29.24 -22.45
CA LEU A 637 7.35 -29.53 -21.79
C LEU A 637 7.87 -30.92 -22.22
N VAL A 638 7.00 -31.91 -22.30
CA VAL A 638 7.39 -33.26 -22.83
C VAL A 638 7.84 -33.15 -24.28
N ASP A 639 7.12 -32.39 -25.12
CA ASP A 639 7.47 -32.13 -26.52
C ASP A 639 8.83 -31.40 -26.66
N LYS A 640 9.22 -30.61 -25.64
CA LYS A 640 10.52 -29.94 -25.54
C LYS A 640 11.63 -30.83 -24.96
N GLY A 641 11.34 -32.10 -24.59
CA GLY A 641 12.32 -33.08 -24.16
C GLY A 641 12.48 -33.26 -22.66
N PHE A 642 11.63 -32.63 -21.83
CA PHE A 642 11.62 -32.88 -20.38
C PHE A 642 11.06 -34.29 -20.07
N SER A 643 11.55 -34.91 -19.02
CA SER A 643 10.94 -36.16 -18.55
C SER A 643 9.48 -35.93 -18.12
N PRO A 644 8.61 -36.93 -18.20
CA PRO A 644 7.19 -36.77 -17.77
C PRO A 644 7.04 -36.30 -16.32
N LYS A 645 7.97 -36.68 -15.45
CA LYS A 645 7.99 -36.24 -14.05
C LYS A 645 8.32 -34.74 -13.93
N GLU A 646 9.41 -34.31 -14.57
CA GLU A 646 9.83 -32.91 -14.59
C GLU A 646 8.77 -32.04 -15.28
N ALA A 647 8.25 -32.49 -16.41
CA ALA A 647 7.17 -31.79 -17.13
C ALA A 647 5.95 -31.61 -16.25
N ARG A 648 5.55 -32.61 -15.47
CA ARG A 648 4.45 -32.53 -14.52
C ARG A 648 4.71 -31.53 -13.40
N GLU A 649 5.90 -31.54 -12.82
CA GLU A 649 6.28 -30.59 -11.75
C GLU A 649 6.32 -29.14 -12.29
N LEU A 650 6.98 -28.91 -13.41
CA LEU A 650 7.10 -27.60 -14.04
C LEU A 650 5.76 -27.07 -14.57
N SER A 651 4.86 -27.93 -15.04
CA SER A 651 3.53 -27.54 -15.55
C SER A 651 2.63 -26.90 -14.47
N MET A 652 2.94 -27.06 -13.20
CA MET A 652 2.22 -26.46 -12.08
C MET A 652 2.83 -25.13 -11.60
N VAL A 653 3.98 -24.73 -12.13
CA VAL A 653 4.61 -23.45 -11.75
C VAL A 653 3.77 -22.30 -12.27
N ARG A 654 3.45 -21.35 -11.37
CA ARG A 654 2.66 -20.14 -11.68
C ARG A 654 3.29 -18.89 -11.08
N VAL A 655 4.36 -19.04 -10.30
CA VAL A 655 5.06 -17.93 -9.65
C VAL A 655 6.43 -17.79 -10.27
N PHE A 656 6.69 -16.64 -10.86
CA PHE A 656 7.93 -16.32 -11.57
C PHE A 656 8.56 -15.07 -10.97
N GLY A 657 9.89 -15.02 -10.91
CA GLY A 657 10.61 -13.86 -10.41
C GLY A 657 12.08 -13.92 -10.82
N GLY A 658 12.71 -12.75 -10.94
CA GLY A 658 14.14 -12.64 -11.26
C GLY A 658 15.04 -12.99 -10.07
N ALA A 659 16.32 -13.19 -10.34
CA ALA A 659 17.35 -13.40 -9.32
C ALA A 659 17.60 -12.14 -8.47
N GLY A 660 17.35 -10.94 -9.02
CA GLY A 660 17.52 -9.65 -8.34
C GLY A 660 16.26 -9.17 -7.59
N TYR A 661 16.31 -7.95 -7.11
CA TYR A 661 15.19 -7.31 -6.39
C TYR A 661 14.04 -6.86 -7.30
N GLY A 662 14.27 -6.76 -8.62
CA GLY A 662 13.24 -6.46 -9.61
C GLY A 662 12.30 -7.64 -9.88
N THR A 663 11.39 -7.46 -10.82
CA THR A 663 10.38 -8.46 -11.20
C THR A 663 10.91 -9.54 -12.14
N GLY A 664 12.17 -9.49 -12.55
CA GLY A 664 12.76 -10.46 -13.51
C GLY A 664 12.59 -10.09 -14.98
N ILE A 665 11.85 -9.01 -15.29
CA ILE A 665 11.70 -8.49 -16.67
C ILE A 665 12.95 -7.70 -17.13
N THR A 666 13.89 -7.43 -16.24
CA THR A 666 15.06 -6.57 -16.50
C THR A 666 15.87 -7.02 -17.71
N GLY A 667 16.08 -8.31 -17.92
CA GLY A 667 16.77 -8.81 -19.10
C GLY A 667 16.01 -8.61 -20.42
N LEU A 668 14.68 -8.38 -20.37
CA LEU A 668 13.86 -8.04 -21.52
C LEU A 668 13.89 -6.52 -21.82
N VAL A 669 13.93 -5.70 -20.77
CA VAL A 669 14.00 -4.23 -20.89
C VAL A 669 15.36 -3.77 -21.43
N GLU A 670 16.45 -4.50 -21.13
CA GLU A 670 17.78 -4.24 -21.68
C GLU A 670 17.86 -4.43 -23.19
N LYS A 671 16.98 -5.20 -23.78
CA LYS A 671 16.83 -5.33 -25.24
C LYS A 671 15.78 -4.33 -25.71
N GLY A 672 16.12 -3.09 -25.92
CA GLY A 672 15.26 -1.94 -26.17
C GLY A 672 14.08 -2.08 -27.15
N ASP A 673 13.97 -3.21 -27.84
CA ASP A 673 12.89 -3.60 -28.76
C ASP A 673 12.01 -4.76 -28.25
N ALA A 674 12.23 -5.22 -27.02
CA ALA A 674 11.52 -6.38 -26.45
C ALA A 674 9.99 -6.15 -26.35
N TRP A 675 9.58 -4.90 -26.16
CA TRP A 675 8.16 -4.51 -26.07
C TRP A 675 7.41 -4.62 -27.42
N GLU A 676 8.13 -4.72 -28.54
CA GLU A 676 7.56 -4.91 -29.88
C GLU A 676 7.39 -6.40 -30.24
N ARG A 677 7.89 -7.30 -29.38
CA ARG A 677 7.89 -8.75 -29.60
C ARG A 677 7.12 -9.49 -28.50
N GLU A 678 5.77 -9.41 -28.58
CA GLU A 678 4.86 -10.05 -27.61
C GLU A 678 5.17 -11.53 -27.36
N SER A 679 5.64 -12.27 -28.40
CA SER A 679 5.98 -13.68 -28.29
C SER A 679 7.19 -13.97 -27.40
N GLU A 680 8.16 -13.03 -27.30
CA GLU A 680 9.33 -13.20 -26.44
C GLU A 680 9.04 -12.84 -24.97
N ILE A 681 7.97 -12.08 -24.72
CA ILE A 681 7.50 -11.76 -23.37
C ILE A 681 6.61 -12.91 -22.85
N ALA A 682 5.98 -13.63 -23.74
CA ALA A 682 5.10 -14.75 -23.38
C ALA A 682 5.86 -16.05 -23.09
N ASP A 683 7.04 -16.25 -23.71
CA ASP A 683 7.95 -17.38 -23.48
C ASP A 683 8.83 -17.14 -22.24
#